data_01ced788eca54cc8d57e0b8043422e03
#
_entry.id   01ced788eca54cc8d57e0b8043422e03
#
_cell.length_a   1.000
_cell.length_b   1.000
_cell.length_c   1.000
_cell.angle_alpha   90.00
_cell.angle_beta   90.00
_cell.angle_gamma   90.00
#
_symmetry.space_group_name_H-M   'P 1'
#
loop_
_entity.id
_entity.type
_entity.pdbx_description
1 polymer ?
#
loop_
_entity_poly.entity_id
_entity_poly.type
_entity_poly.pdbx_seq_one_letter_code
_entity_poly.pdbx_strand_id
1 'polypeptide(L)'
;MKRLLLIAILLIIGCSEKSVDKTTLFKKDEPIYGGKKKLPGKFIKASLGAPTTGAGQEPSLTIDRIVSQPSITGTAPSSPSWSADSRQLAFLWNDSGLPRREIWIVKSDGSGLRQLTSEIEGTRGVDLFVWTPDATDLIYLRSGDVWRVSFANGDGERLTESGGDKSNLAVSPDGRYASFLQDGDLWLFHLGTNALTRATEVSVPSISSVPLGRYNRPDVEIGPYVWGGPTYAWSPDSRTIAVHYVDRRNMRTVPFPYYLGKETIVNNLRRGYPGDPNEHRTIGFYGVESGDLTLLDLPGPTTNRVVAFSWSPNGTLLLDRESDTAVDRWLHTVDPVDGRMQEIWHDHRETRVYTSIASAWHSDGVRVVFLSDLGDRYGLYLLTPGDKTPNLLTNESFDVMGKPLVVSAASMIFFQSNEPSPYERQVFRIPDEGGTATRVTTLPGQHRPYPSPDGTKVALLHNSDLSPSDLYLVDTRNSLPESRVTTSPTPEFMRRSWAQARYTTFPSRIDDYTLHARILEPADLKPGKRYPVIFGPVYSNTVRNRWSGTIGLMQQLLVERGYIVIQVDVRGSTGYGRAFREEFLTDFGGRDIDDLESAVNYLSTLPYVDSERIGIWGSSYGGTLTIYSLFKKPGLYKAGVAGAAAVDPYFFGTDDVAIVRRPQSHPEAFTRGAAQYAGNLEDHLLIIHGMQDDVVPFKTTVVLAEELMRLGKDFDFAFAPGATHGWTRPTHYARYLFGKLVAHFDRYLEPGPQ
;
A
#
# COMPACT_ATOMS: atom_id res chain seq x y z
N MET A 1 -2.29 -35.73 -58.34
CA MET A 1 -2.21 -35.15 -59.71
C MET A 1 -1.83 -33.70 -59.58
N LYS A 2 -0.64 -33.40 -60.14
CA LYS A 2 -0.18 -32.19 -60.80
C LYS A 2 -0.41 -30.85 -60.09
N ARG A 3 0.64 -30.18 -59.52
CA ARG A 3 1.66 -29.32 -60.17
C ARG A 3 1.07 -28.00 -60.65
N LEU A 4 1.51 -26.82 -60.25
CA LEU A 4 2.73 -26.03 -60.58
C LEU A 4 2.66 -24.72 -59.75
N LEU A 5 3.60 -24.21 -59.06
CA LEU A 5 4.97 -23.69 -59.29
C LEU A 5 5.02 -22.31 -60.01
N LEU A 6 5.80 -21.44 -59.38
CA LEU A 6 6.59 -20.29 -59.89
C LEU A 6 5.90 -18.92 -59.84
N ILE A 7 6.53 -17.78 -59.45
CA ILE A 7 7.96 -17.37 -59.49
C ILE A 7 8.11 -16.18 -58.51
N ALA A 8 9.28 -16.11 -57.88
CA ALA A 8 9.80 -14.99 -57.08
C ALA A 8 10.29 -13.84 -57.98
N ILE A 9 10.20 -12.61 -57.52
CA ILE A 9 11.12 -11.54 -57.88
C ILE A 9 11.53 -10.79 -56.64
N LEU A 10 12.83 -10.81 -56.33
CA LEU A 10 13.54 -9.98 -55.38
C LEU A 10 13.54 -8.54 -55.89
N LEU A 11 13.28 -7.59 -54.99
CA LEU A 11 13.86 -6.25 -55.10
C LEU A 11 14.36 -5.85 -53.71
N ILE A 12 15.67 -5.88 -53.58
CA ILE A 12 16.45 -5.34 -52.44
C ILE A 12 16.39 -3.82 -52.56
N ILE A 13 15.80 -3.17 -51.56
CA ILE A 13 16.14 -1.79 -51.24
C ILE A 13 16.41 -1.77 -49.75
N GLY A 14 17.69 -1.56 -49.42
CA GLY A 14 18.13 -1.37 -48.03
C GLY A 14 17.58 -0.07 -47.46
N CYS A 15 16.92 -0.18 -46.32
CA CYS A 15 16.76 0.92 -45.40
C CYS A 15 17.46 0.55 -44.11
N SER A 16 18.48 1.32 -43.79
CA SER A 16 19.23 1.28 -42.56
C SER A 16 18.30 1.35 -41.34
N GLU A 17 18.45 0.43 -40.43
CA GLU A 17 17.95 0.55 -39.07
C GLU A 17 18.57 1.80 -38.44
N LYS A 18 17.82 2.88 -38.37
CA LYS A 18 18.06 3.93 -37.38
C LYS A 18 17.40 3.50 -36.11
N SER A 19 18.19 3.15 -35.11
CA SER A 19 17.78 3.01 -33.75
C SER A 19 17.03 4.29 -33.35
N VAL A 20 15.75 4.16 -33.07
CA VAL A 20 14.95 5.24 -32.47
C VAL A 20 15.40 5.32 -31.02
N ASP A 21 16.07 6.41 -30.69
CA ASP A 21 16.46 6.76 -29.35
C ASP A 21 15.20 6.87 -28.47
N LYS A 22 15.03 5.91 -27.54
CA LYS A 22 13.91 5.83 -26.61
C LYS A 22 13.86 6.97 -25.59
N THR A 23 14.88 7.85 -25.57
CA THR A 23 14.99 8.97 -24.60
C THR A 23 14.23 10.23 -25.00
N THR A 24 13.71 10.31 -26.22
CA THR A 24 13.06 11.53 -26.73
C THR A 24 11.52 11.53 -26.64
N LEU A 25 10.86 10.46 -26.17
CA LEU A 25 9.39 10.39 -26.17
C LEU A 25 8.71 10.92 -24.90
N PHE A 26 9.45 11.18 -23.83
CA PHE A 26 8.87 11.72 -22.60
C PHE A 26 9.79 12.77 -21.95
N LYS A 27 9.78 14.00 -22.48
CA LYS A 27 10.05 15.14 -21.60
C LYS A 27 8.85 15.28 -20.67
N LYS A 28 9.00 14.83 -19.42
CA LYS A 28 8.08 15.14 -18.34
C LYS A 28 8.01 16.65 -18.22
N ASP A 29 6.78 17.17 -18.15
CA ASP A 29 6.44 18.54 -17.73
C ASP A 29 6.53 19.68 -18.77
N GLU A 30 6.22 19.46 -20.04
CA GLU A 30 5.77 20.55 -20.89
C GLU A 30 4.24 20.52 -21.08
N PRO A 31 3.51 21.61 -20.76
CA PRO A 31 2.08 21.69 -21.03
C PRO A 31 1.80 21.77 -22.51
N ILE A 32 0.80 21.03 -22.98
CA ILE A 32 0.34 20.94 -24.38
C ILE A 32 -0.19 22.29 -24.93
N TYR A 33 -0.31 23.31 -24.06
CA TYR A 33 -0.69 24.68 -24.48
C TYR A 33 0.40 25.68 -24.08
N GLY A 34 1.01 26.26 -25.10
CA GLY A 34 2.07 27.24 -24.96
C GLY A 34 1.68 28.51 -24.24
N GLY A 35 2.48 28.88 -23.28
CA GLY A 35 2.40 30.15 -22.57
C GLY A 35 3.50 30.24 -21.52
N LYS A 36 4.72 30.60 -21.95
CA LYS A 36 5.83 30.88 -21.02
C LYS A 36 5.52 32.12 -20.20
N LYS A 37 5.20 31.95 -18.89
CA LYS A 37 5.42 33.01 -17.90
C LYS A 37 6.51 32.53 -16.93
N LYS A 38 7.66 33.22 -16.98
CA LYS A 38 8.70 33.11 -15.95
C LYS A 38 8.15 33.54 -14.61
N LEU A 39 8.20 32.65 -13.62
CA LEU A 39 8.02 33.01 -12.22
C LEU A 39 9.32 33.61 -11.67
N PRO A 40 9.28 34.72 -10.92
CA PRO A 40 10.48 35.33 -10.37
C PRO A 40 10.98 34.49 -9.18
N GLY A 41 12.18 33.96 -9.30
CA GLY A 41 12.87 33.30 -8.21
C GLY A 41 13.45 34.29 -7.23
N LYS A 42 12.99 34.23 -5.98
CA LYS A 42 13.76 34.49 -4.75
C LYS A 42 13.11 33.72 -3.62
N PHE A 43 13.74 32.64 -3.23
CA PHE A 43 13.35 31.93 -2.02
C PHE A 43 13.99 32.62 -0.82
N ILE A 44 13.14 33.12 0.10
CA ILE A 44 13.57 33.63 1.39
C ILE A 44 13.63 32.46 2.36
N LYS A 45 14.80 32.17 2.91
CA LYS A 45 14.95 31.26 4.05
C LYS A 45 14.13 31.83 5.22
N ALA A 46 12.99 31.22 5.53
CA ALA A 46 12.25 31.55 6.73
C ALA A 46 12.92 30.83 7.92
N SER A 47 13.56 31.59 8.80
CA SER A 47 13.93 31.10 10.13
C SER A 47 12.64 30.88 10.93
N LEU A 48 12.49 29.71 11.53
CA LEU A 48 11.41 29.38 12.45
C LEU A 48 11.51 30.26 13.69
N GLY A 49 10.80 31.39 13.71
CA GLY A 49 10.53 32.16 14.90
C GLY A 49 9.43 31.49 15.73
N ALA A 50 9.53 31.60 17.04
CA ALA A 50 8.52 31.15 17.98
C ALA A 50 7.12 31.67 17.61
N PRO A 51 6.02 30.94 17.92
CA PRO A 51 4.67 31.33 17.54
C PRO A 51 4.28 32.64 18.22
N THR A 52 4.08 33.67 17.41
CA THR A 52 3.44 34.91 17.86
C THR A 52 1.94 34.66 17.90
N THR A 53 1.36 34.81 19.06
CA THR A 53 -0.07 34.78 19.32
C THR A 53 -0.76 35.96 18.61
N GLY A 54 -1.29 35.71 17.45
CA GLY A 54 -2.21 36.56 16.72
C GLY A 54 -3.19 35.62 15.99
N ALA A 55 -4.33 35.34 16.66
CA ALA A 55 -5.36 34.46 16.13
C ALA A 55 -6.14 35.15 15.00
N GLY A 56 -5.57 35.13 13.79
CA GLY A 56 -6.36 35.22 12.59
C GLY A 56 -6.87 33.82 12.28
N GLN A 57 -8.18 33.65 12.14
CA GLN A 57 -8.79 32.41 11.75
C GLN A 57 -8.26 32.03 10.33
N GLU A 58 -7.68 30.83 10.17
CA GLU A 58 -7.22 30.36 8.86
C GLU A 58 -8.42 30.34 7.89
N PRO A 59 -8.22 30.68 6.61
CA PRO A 59 -9.27 30.59 5.60
C PRO A 59 -9.83 29.18 5.53
N SER A 60 -11.12 29.04 5.17
CA SER A 60 -11.73 27.73 4.94
C SER A 60 -10.93 26.89 3.95
N LEU A 61 -10.93 25.58 4.16
CA LEU A 61 -10.27 24.65 3.25
C LEU A 61 -10.86 24.77 1.84
N THR A 62 -10.00 24.66 0.84
CA THR A 62 -10.41 24.54 -0.56
C THR A 62 -9.74 23.33 -1.18
N ILE A 63 -10.35 22.77 -2.24
CA ILE A 63 -9.75 21.66 -2.98
C ILE A 63 -8.37 22.04 -3.53
N ASP A 64 -8.23 23.26 -4.05
CA ASP A 64 -6.95 23.76 -4.52
C ASP A 64 -5.87 23.73 -3.45
N ARG A 65 -6.20 24.13 -2.22
CA ARG A 65 -5.25 24.08 -1.11
C ARG A 65 -4.93 22.65 -0.67
N ILE A 66 -5.92 21.77 -0.66
CA ILE A 66 -5.76 20.35 -0.29
C ILE A 66 -4.78 19.64 -1.23
N VAL A 67 -4.84 19.93 -2.53
CA VAL A 67 -4.00 19.27 -3.53
C VAL A 67 -2.71 20.02 -3.87
N SER A 68 -2.50 21.21 -3.32
CA SER A 68 -1.32 22.04 -3.57
C SER A 68 -0.07 21.57 -2.82
N GLN A 69 1.09 22.05 -3.25
CA GLN A 69 2.37 21.87 -2.58
C GLN A 69 2.92 23.22 -2.07
N PRO A 70 3.60 23.27 -0.93
CA PRO A 70 3.77 22.16 0.03
C PRO A 70 2.46 21.68 0.62
N SER A 71 2.38 20.37 0.94
CA SER A 71 1.19 19.81 1.59
C SER A 71 0.93 20.46 2.94
N ILE A 72 -0.34 20.70 3.29
CA ILE A 72 -0.72 21.21 4.65
C ILE A 72 -0.20 20.26 5.73
N THR A 73 -0.28 18.95 5.51
CA THR A 73 0.18 17.92 6.45
C THR A 73 1.69 17.78 6.50
N GLY A 74 2.42 18.53 5.66
CA GLY A 74 3.86 18.36 5.51
C GLY A 74 4.24 17.06 4.82
N THR A 75 5.50 16.71 4.90
CA THR A 75 6.06 15.47 4.36
C THR A 75 6.44 14.54 5.52
N ALA A 76 5.68 13.48 5.68
CA ALA A 76 5.95 12.50 6.73
C ALA A 76 7.33 11.85 6.56
N PRO A 77 8.08 11.60 7.66
CA PRO A 77 9.28 10.81 7.62
C PRO A 77 8.97 9.37 7.19
N SER A 78 9.94 8.72 6.57
CA SER A 78 9.80 7.34 6.10
C SER A 78 11.11 6.56 6.23
N SER A 79 10.99 5.22 6.16
CA SER A 79 12.15 4.31 6.14
C SER A 79 13.14 4.50 7.29
N PRO A 80 12.73 4.60 8.58
CA PRO A 80 13.68 4.63 9.68
C PRO A 80 14.55 3.37 9.67
N SER A 81 15.87 3.55 9.83
CA SER A 81 16.84 2.47 9.86
C SER A 81 17.97 2.80 10.85
N TRP A 82 18.18 1.89 11.80
CA TRP A 82 19.23 2.02 12.79
C TRP A 82 20.60 1.61 12.23
N SER A 83 21.66 2.27 12.69
CA SER A 83 23.01 1.77 12.55
C SER A 83 23.19 0.45 13.31
N ALA A 84 24.10 -0.42 12.87
CA ALA A 84 24.33 -1.73 13.49
C ALA A 84 24.72 -1.63 14.98
N ASP A 85 25.37 -0.54 15.39
CA ASP A 85 25.76 -0.26 16.78
C ASP A 85 24.66 0.39 17.64
N SER A 86 23.45 0.56 17.10
CA SER A 86 22.26 1.16 17.77
C SER A 86 22.41 2.62 18.19
N ARG A 87 23.45 3.33 17.73
CA ARG A 87 23.75 4.71 18.18
C ARG A 87 23.09 5.78 17.32
N GLN A 88 22.80 5.46 16.05
CA GLN A 88 22.28 6.40 15.08
C GLN A 88 21.04 5.84 14.41
N LEU A 89 20.11 6.73 14.10
CA LEU A 89 18.94 6.44 13.27
C LEU A 89 18.97 7.32 12.03
N ALA A 90 18.94 6.71 10.84
CA ALA A 90 18.74 7.40 9.58
C ALA A 90 17.29 7.24 9.10
N PHE A 91 16.78 8.23 8.38
CA PHE A 91 15.43 8.21 7.81
C PHE A 91 15.30 9.20 6.65
N LEU A 92 14.31 9.01 5.81
CA LEU A 92 13.98 9.92 4.72
C LEU A 92 12.97 10.97 5.19
N TRP A 93 13.26 12.26 4.96
CA TRP A 93 12.38 13.34 5.36
C TRP A 93 12.59 14.61 4.54
N ASN A 94 11.60 15.52 4.61
CA ASN A 94 11.69 16.89 4.12
C ASN A 94 10.97 17.81 5.12
N ASP A 95 11.69 18.72 5.74
CA ASP A 95 11.18 19.62 6.77
C ASP A 95 10.36 20.80 6.22
N SER A 96 10.41 21.04 4.92
CA SER A 96 9.66 22.11 4.25
C SER A 96 8.32 21.68 3.66
N GLY A 97 7.94 20.40 3.84
CA GLY A 97 6.68 19.85 3.38
C GLY A 97 6.62 19.56 1.88
N LEU A 98 7.73 19.63 1.17
CA LEU A 98 7.82 19.23 -0.23
C LEU A 98 7.94 17.71 -0.39
N PRO A 99 7.43 17.11 -1.47
CA PRO A 99 7.42 15.67 -1.64
C PRO A 99 8.81 15.03 -1.79
N ARG A 100 9.81 15.82 -2.16
CA ARG A 100 11.20 15.40 -2.25
C ARG A 100 11.76 15.13 -0.86
N ARG A 101 12.44 14.00 -0.65
CA ARG A 101 13.06 13.61 0.63
C ARG A 101 14.56 13.51 0.49
N GLU A 102 15.23 13.83 1.60
CA GLU A 102 16.67 13.64 1.79
C GLU A 102 16.91 12.71 2.97
N ILE A 103 18.13 12.18 3.13
CA ILE A 103 18.50 11.40 4.31
C ILE A 103 18.74 12.35 5.47
N TRP A 104 18.06 12.09 6.57
CA TRP A 104 18.25 12.74 7.86
C TRP A 104 18.78 11.73 8.87
N ILE A 105 19.51 12.19 9.85
CA ILE A 105 20.05 11.36 10.93
C ILE A 105 19.79 12.02 12.28
N VAL A 106 19.67 11.16 13.29
CA VAL A 106 19.50 11.55 14.70
C VAL A 106 20.17 10.52 15.59
N LYS A 107 20.73 10.94 16.72
CA LYS A 107 21.28 10.00 17.72
C LYS A 107 20.17 9.24 18.44
N SER A 108 20.52 8.08 19.01
CA SER A 108 19.58 7.23 19.75
C SER A 108 18.95 7.90 20.99
N ASP A 109 19.54 8.99 21.49
CA ASP A 109 18.99 9.83 22.57
C ASP A 109 18.07 10.96 22.06
N GLY A 110 17.84 11.07 20.75
CA GLY A 110 17.06 12.11 20.10
C GLY A 110 17.81 13.41 19.82
N SER A 111 19.06 13.51 20.20
CA SER A 111 19.88 14.70 19.96
C SER A 111 20.57 14.68 18.58
N GLY A 112 21.04 15.82 18.11
CA GLY A 112 21.85 15.93 16.90
C GLY A 112 21.09 15.67 15.60
N LEU A 113 19.78 15.95 15.56
CA LEU A 113 18.97 15.88 14.34
C LEU A 113 19.59 16.78 13.26
N ARG A 114 19.95 16.19 12.13
CA ARG A 114 20.48 16.93 10.96
C ARG A 114 20.20 16.23 9.65
N GLN A 115 20.12 16.99 8.60
CA GLN A 115 20.11 16.48 7.23
C GLN A 115 21.52 16.01 6.86
N LEU A 116 21.64 14.83 6.26
CA LEU A 116 22.90 14.22 5.84
C LEU A 116 23.18 14.45 4.36
N THR A 117 22.18 14.25 3.48
CA THR A 117 22.32 14.48 2.05
C THR A 117 21.73 15.82 1.66
N SER A 118 22.37 16.53 0.73
CA SER A 118 21.88 17.81 0.21
C SER A 118 21.08 17.63 -1.07
N GLU A 119 20.23 18.61 -1.37
CA GLU A 119 19.56 18.71 -2.65
C GLU A 119 20.58 18.89 -3.78
N ILE A 120 20.39 18.14 -4.86
CA ILE A 120 21.16 18.28 -6.10
C ILE A 120 20.18 18.76 -7.17
N GLU A 121 20.51 19.89 -7.80
CA GLU A 121 19.69 20.49 -8.86
C GLU A 121 19.49 19.51 -10.03
N GLY A 122 18.28 19.44 -10.55
CA GLY A 122 17.93 18.52 -11.63
C GLY A 122 17.73 17.05 -11.22
N THR A 123 17.90 16.71 -9.92
CA THR A 123 17.67 15.35 -9.42
C THR A 123 16.38 15.26 -8.61
N ARG A 124 15.83 14.04 -8.52
CA ARG A 124 14.83 13.69 -7.49
C ARG A 124 15.53 13.59 -6.12
N GLY A 125 14.77 13.58 -5.03
CA GLY A 125 15.31 13.26 -3.70
C GLY A 125 15.83 11.83 -3.63
N VAL A 126 16.21 11.42 -2.45
CA VAL A 126 16.62 10.04 -2.18
C VAL A 126 15.39 9.11 -2.23
N ASP A 127 15.47 8.04 -3.01
CA ASP A 127 14.42 7.05 -3.16
C ASP A 127 14.49 5.96 -2.08
N LEU A 128 15.71 5.48 -1.78
CA LEU A 128 15.99 4.40 -0.83
C LEU A 128 17.43 4.52 -0.32
N PHE A 129 17.71 4.06 0.89
CA PHE A 129 19.07 3.97 1.44
C PHE A 129 19.25 2.75 2.34
N VAL A 130 20.49 2.33 2.54
CA VAL A 130 20.89 1.26 3.45
C VAL A 130 22.22 1.63 4.12
N TRP A 131 22.42 1.18 5.37
CA TRP A 131 23.71 1.30 6.06
C TRP A 131 24.73 0.30 5.49
N THR A 132 26.00 0.68 5.47
CA THR A 132 27.10 -0.29 5.41
C THR A 132 27.17 -1.07 6.71
N PRO A 133 27.64 -2.35 6.72
CA PRO A 133 27.68 -3.15 7.94
C PRO A 133 28.52 -2.57 9.08
N ASP A 134 29.57 -1.81 8.75
CA ASP A 134 30.43 -1.09 9.70
C ASP A 134 29.84 0.24 10.20
N ALA A 135 28.66 0.63 9.69
CA ALA A 135 27.95 1.87 10.00
C ALA A 135 28.76 3.16 9.71
N THR A 136 29.74 3.11 8.82
CA THR A 136 30.54 4.29 8.43
C THR A 136 29.89 5.11 7.32
N ASP A 137 29.14 4.44 6.42
CA ASP A 137 28.55 5.04 5.24
C ASP A 137 27.09 4.61 5.07
N LEU A 138 26.39 5.37 4.25
CA LEU A 138 25.08 5.01 3.70
C LEU A 138 25.20 4.88 2.18
N ILE A 139 24.72 3.78 1.63
CA ILE A 139 24.53 3.60 0.20
C ILE A 139 23.09 3.97 -0.12
N TYR A 140 22.82 4.74 -1.18
CA TYR A 140 21.47 5.20 -1.49
C TYR A 140 21.19 5.31 -2.99
N LEU A 141 19.91 5.28 -3.34
CA LEU A 141 19.43 5.49 -4.69
C LEU A 141 18.92 6.92 -4.86
N ARG A 142 19.35 7.58 -5.92
CA ARG A 142 18.88 8.90 -6.32
C ARG A 142 18.87 9.01 -7.84
N SER A 143 17.71 9.33 -8.41
CA SER A 143 17.54 9.55 -9.86
C SER A 143 18.08 8.42 -10.73
N GLY A 144 17.93 7.18 -10.32
CA GLY A 144 18.33 6.01 -11.06
C GLY A 144 19.79 5.59 -10.88
N ASP A 145 20.53 6.21 -9.96
CA ASP A 145 21.92 5.82 -9.68
C ASP A 145 22.18 5.48 -8.23
N VAL A 146 23.23 4.70 -8.01
CA VAL A 146 23.75 4.35 -6.68
C VAL A 146 24.72 5.42 -6.24
N TRP A 147 24.57 5.86 -5.00
CA TRP A 147 25.39 6.88 -4.37
C TRP A 147 25.88 6.35 -3.03
N ARG A 148 26.99 6.90 -2.55
CA ARG A 148 27.51 6.72 -1.20
C ARG A 148 27.54 8.07 -0.48
N VAL A 149 27.27 8.10 0.81
CA VAL A 149 27.53 9.25 1.66
C VAL A 149 28.19 8.82 2.96
N SER A 150 29.29 9.49 3.31
CA SER A 150 29.94 9.27 4.59
C SER A 150 29.10 9.83 5.73
N PHE A 151 28.87 9.00 6.73
CA PHE A 151 28.14 9.41 7.94
C PHE A 151 28.87 10.53 8.70
N ALA A 152 30.20 10.52 8.71
CA ALA A 152 31.00 11.44 9.53
C ALA A 152 30.92 12.90 9.06
N ASN A 153 31.00 13.15 7.75
CA ASN A 153 31.14 14.50 7.17
C ASN A 153 30.05 14.86 6.18
N GLY A 154 29.23 13.88 5.72
CA GLY A 154 28.19 14.12 4.73
C GLY A 154 28.71 14.25 3.30
N ASP A 155 29.97 13.90 3.04
CA ASP A 155 30.53 13.90 1.69
C ASP A 155 29.86 12.80 0.87
N GLY A 156 29.24 13.18 -0.24
CA GLY A 156 28.51 12.30 -1.14
C GLY A 156 29.27 12.01 -2.43
N GLU A 157 29.28 10.74 -2.85
CA GLU A 157 29.90 10.25 -4.06
C GLU A 157 28.88 9.48 -4.91
N ARG A 158 28.81 9.77 -6.21
CA ARG A 158 28.04 8.98 -7.18
C ARG A 158 28.84 7.77 -7.61
N LEU A 159 28.31 6.57 -7.38
CA LEU A 159 28.98 5.31 -7.68
C LEU A 159 28.65 4.75 -9.06
N THR A 160 27.47 5.06 -9.59
CA THR A 160 27.08 4.60 -10.94
C THR A 160 26.59 5.75 -11.78
N GLU A 161 26.76 5.63 -13.11
CA GLU A 161 26.22 6.54 -14.13
C GLU A 161 25.43 5.76 -15.19
N SER A 162 24.86 4.62 -14.79
CA SER A 162 24.18 3.73 -15.73
C SER A 162 22.73 4.14 -16.01
N GLY A 163 22.18 5.07 -15.24
CA GLY A 163 20.77 5.46 -15.36
C GLY A 163 19.80 4.31 -15.10
N GLY A 164 18.58 4.43 -15.57
CA GLY A 164 17.51 3.44 -15.37
C GLY A 164 16.94 3.43 -13.96
N ASP A 165 15.69 2.96 -13.81
CA ASP A 165 15.07 2.87 -12.48
C ASP A 165 15.63 1.66 -11.73
N LYS A 166 16.23 1.93 -10.57
CA LYS A 166 16.76 0.91 -9.65
C LYS A 166 15.87 0.79 -8.43
N SER A 167 15.78 -0.40 -7.87
CA SER A 167 14.96 -0.68 -6.68
C SER A 167 15.62 -1.74 -5.79
N ASN A 168 15.06 -1.95 -4.59
CA ASN A 168 15.47 -3.03 -3.68
C ASN A 168 16.97 -3.04 -3.34
N LEU A 169 17.53 -1.87 -3.01
CA LEU A 169 18.92 -1.72 -2.62
C LEU A 169 19.24 -2.50 -1.34
N ALA A 170 20.34 -3.25 -1.35
CA ALA A 170 20.91 -3.91 -0.19
C ALA A 170 22.44 -3.82 -0.25
N VAL A 171 23.09 -4.05 0.90
CA VAL A 171 24.55 -4.26 0.99
C VAL A 171 24.78 -5.68 1.49
N SER A 172 25.77 -6.39 0.90
CA SER A 172 26.15 -7.73 1.36
C SER A 172 26.60 -7.69 2.82
N PRO A 173 26.35 -8.74 3.64
CA PRO A 173 26.76 -8.77 5.04
C PRO A 173 28.24 -8.51 5.28
N ASP A 174 29.12 -8.88 4.33
CA ASP A 174 30.56 -8.61 4.38
C ASP A 174 30.98 -7.20 3.89
N GLY A 175 30.01 -6.39 3.44
CA GLY A 175 30.25 -5.02 2.98
C GLY A 175 30.91 -4.89 1.61
N ARG A 176 31.12 -5.98 0.87
CA ARG A 176 31.82 -5.92 -0.43
C ARG A 176 30.94 -5.45 -1.58
N TYR A 177 29.63 -5.71 -1.54
CA TYR A 177 28.74 -5.43 -2.65
C TYR A 177 27.54 -4.57 -2.23
N ALA A 178 27.17 -3.61 -3.06
CA ALA A 178 25.83 -3.08 -3.13
C ALA A 178 25.04 -3.84 -4.21
N SER A 179 23.83 -4.30 -3.91
CA SER A 179 22.97 -5.02 -4.85
C SER A 179 21.65 -4.27 -5.05
N PHE A 180 21.08 -4.38 -6.23
CA PHE A 180 19.79 -3.76 -6.57
C PHE A 180 19.12 -4.50 -7.74
N LEU A 181 17.83 -4.25 -7.93
CA LEU A 181 17.10 -4.69 -9.11
C LEU A 181 17.05 -3.56 -10.14
N GLN A 182 17.30 -3.89 -11.40
CA GLN A 182 17.13 -3.01 -12.55
C GLN A 182 16.64 -3.82 -13.75
N ASP A 183 15.59 -3.33 -14.42
CA ASP A 183 14.99 -3.95 -15.61
C ASP A 183 14.60 -5.43 -15.43
N GLY A 184 14.24 -5.86 -14.21
CA GLY A 184 13.82 -7.21 -13.90
C GLY A 184 14.97 -8.17 -13.58
N ASP A 185 16.20 -7.70 -13.47
CA ASP A 185 17.36 -8.50 -13.07
C ASP A 185 18.06 -7.98 -11.82
N LEU A 186 18.80 -8.88 -11.18
CA LEU A 186 19.68 -8.56 -10.06
C LEU A 186 21.02 -8.04 -10.58
N TRP A 187 21.49 -6.95 -10.00
CA TRP A 187 22.78 -6.33 -10.28
C TRP A 187 23.62 -6.23 -9.02
N LEU A 188 24.93 -6.41 -9.17
CA LEU A 188 25.93 -6.31 -8.10
C LEU A 188 26.93 -5.22 -8.46
N PHE A 189 27.12 -4.27 -7.54
CA PHE A 189 28.18 -3.26 -7.60
C PHE A 189 29.22 -3.52 -6.52
N HIS A 190 30.45 -3.81 -6.91
CA HIS A 190 31.53 -4.08 -5.97
C HIS A 190 32.09 -2.78 -5.40
N LEU A 191 31.86 -2.53 -4.11
CA LEU A 191 32.16 -1.27 -3.44
C LEU A 191 33.66 -0.91 -3.37
N GLY A 192 34.55 -1.89 -3.51
CA GLY A 192 36.01 -1.67 -3.47
C GLY A 192 36.66 -1.49 -4.84
N THR A 193 36.07 -2.08 -5.91
CA THR A 193 36.66 -2.01 -7.27
C THR A 193 35.84 -1.19 -8.25
N ASN A 194 34.65 -0.75 -7.83
CA ASN A 194 33.66 -0.04 -8.65
C ASN A 194 33.17 -0.87 -9.88
N ALA A 195 33.33 -2.21 -9.83
CA ALA A 195 32.85 -3.08 -10.88
C ALA A 195 31.32 -3.28 -10.77
N LEU A 196 30.60 -3.06 -11.86
CA LEU A 196 29.16 -3.29 -11.97
C LEU A 196 28.93 -4.54 -12.80
N THR A 197 28.18 -5.53 -12.26
CA THR A 197 27.88 -6.80 -12.90
C THR A 197 26.37 -7.03 -12.89
N ARG A 198 25.82 -7.42 -14.04
CA ARG A 198 24.47 -7.98 -14.12
C ARG A 198 24.55 -9.43 -13.63
N ALA A 199 24.01 -9.70 -12.47
CA ALA A 199 24.13 -11.00 -11.81
C ALA A 199 23.17 -12.03 -12.41
N THR A 200 21.97 -11.61 -12.82
CA THR A 200 21.01 -12.50 -13.50
C THR A 200 20.67 -11.96 -14.89
N GLU A 201 20.34 -12.86 -15.81
CA GLU A 201 19.93 -12.53 -17.18
C GLU A 201 18.63 -13.27 -17.52
N VAL A 202 17.63 -13.14 -16.63
CA VAL A 202 16.35 -13.84 -16.77
C VAL A 202 15.25 -12.94 -17.33
N SER A 203 15.42 -11.64 -17.26
CA SER A 203 14.34 -10.69 -17.56
C SER A 203 13.90 -10.75 -19.02
N VAL A 204 12.58 -10.76 -19.20
CA VAL A 204 11.93 -10.55 -20.50
C VAL A 204 11.10 -9.28 -20.37
N PRO A 205 11.34 -8.26 -21.21
CA PRO A 205 10.58 -7.01 -21.14
C PRO A 205 9.07 -7.23 -21.23
N SER A 206 8.30 -6.31 -20.65
CA SER A 206 6.85 -6.30 -20.82
C SER A 206 6.46 -6.22 -22.30
N ILE A 207 5.41 -6.94 -22.68
CA ILE A 207 4.76 -6.77 -24.00
C ILE A 207 4.12 -5.38 -24.16
N SER A 208 3.93 -4.65 -23.06
CA SER A 208 3.35 -3.32 -23.03
C SER A 208 4.35 -2.28 -23.51
N SER A 209 3.92 -1.42 -24.44
CA SER A 209 4.74 -0.31 -24.95
C SER A 209 4.63 0.96 -24.12
N VAL A 210 3.63 1.05 -23.21
CA VAL A 210 3.39 2.21 -22.36
C VAL A 210 3.51 1.81 -20.90
N PRO A 211 4.43 2.42 -20.12
CA PRO A 211 4.65 2.08 -18.72
C PRO A 211 3.55 2.68 -17.83
N LEU A 212 2.35 2.10 -17.83
CA LEU A 212 1.22 2.55 -17.05
C LEU A 212 0.69 1.45 -16.15
N GLY A 213 0.43 1.82 -14.88
CA GLY A 213 -0.27 1.00 -13.92
C GLY A 213 0.59 -0.06 -13.22
N ARG A 214 -0.08 -0.91 -12.49
CA ARG A 214 0.51 -1.95 -11.62
C ARG A 214 0.89 -3.21 -12.39
N TYR A 215 0.07 -3.57 -13.39
CA TYR A 215 0.28 -4.77 -14.22
C TYR A 215 1.27 -4.56 -15.37
N ASN A 216 1.79 -3.34 -15.56
CA ASN A 216 2.84 -3.08 -16.53
C ASN A 216 4.21 -3.46 -15.95
N ARG A 217 4.54 -4.72 -16.01
CA ARG A 217 5.78 -5.32 -15.48
C ARG A 217 6.47 -6.16 -16.55
N PRO A 218 7.76 -6.46 -16.40
CA PRO A 218 8.44 -7.45 -17.26
C PRO A 218 7.66 -8.75 -17.34
N ASP A 219 7.66 -9.39 -18.50
CA ASP A 219 7.03 -10.70 -18.69
C ASP A 219 7.73 -11.79 -17.85
N VAL A 220 9.06 -11.64 -17.64
CA VAL A 220 9.86 -12.43 -16.70
C VAL A 220 10.76 -11.48 -15.91
N GLU A 221 10.87 -11.69 -14.61
CA GLU A 221 11.74 -10.86 -13.76
C GLU A 221 12.19 -11.58 -12.47
N ILE A 222 13.29 -11.11 -11.90
CA ILE A 222 13.55 -11.21 -10.47
C ILE A 222 12.82 -10.05 -9.81
N GLY A 223 11.83 -10.34 -8.98
CA GLY A 223 11.02 -9.26 -8.40
C GLY A 223 9.79 -9.77 -7.67
N PRO A 224 8.98 -8.87 -7.09
CA PRO A 224 7.75 -9.25 -6.42
C PRO A 224 6.65 -9.57 -7.42
N TYR A 225 5.61 -10.29 -7.00
CA TYR A 225 4.38 -10.38 -7.80
C TYR A 225 3.62 -9.04 -7.79
N VAL A 226 2.53 -8.94 -8.54
CA VAL A 226 1.82 -7.66 -8.78
C VAL A 226 1.37 -6.92 -7.52
N TRP A 227 1.06 -7.63 -6.45
CA TRP A 227 0.62 -7.06 -5.16
C TRP A 227 1.73 -6.92 -4.11
N GLY A 228 2.98 -7.20 -4.47
CA GLY A 228 4.13 -7.15 -3.57
C GLY A 228 4.74 -8.54 -3.35
N GLY A 229 5.49 -8.72 -2.27
CA GLY A 229 6.19 -9.96 -1.97
C GLY A 229 7.70 -9.78 -1.89
N PRO A 230 8.43 -10.86 -1.69
CA PRO A 230 9.89 -10.79 -1.61
C PRO A 230 10.50 -10.51 -2.98
N THR A 231 11.75 -10.09 -2.98
CA THR A 231 12.54 -9.88 -4.19
C THR A 231 13.82 -10.71 -4.16
N TYR A 232 14.71 -10.40 -3.24
CA TYR A 232 15.91 -11.17 -2.99
C TYR A 232 16.42 -10.95 -1.55
N ALA A 233 17.29 -11.85 -1.09
CA ALA A 233 17.93 -11.75 0.22
C ALA A 233 19.33 -12.38 0.19
N TRP A 234 20.31 -11.67 0.75
CA TRP A 234 21.67 -12.16 0.94
C TRP A 234 21.74 -13.23 2.03
N SER A 235 22.49 -14.29 1.79
CA SER A 235 22.87 -15.24 2.84
C SER A 235 23.82 -14.59 3.85
N PRO A 236 23.84 -15.03 5.12
CA PRO A 236 24.68 -14.44 6.16
C PRO A 236 26.18 -14.47 5.83
N ASP A 237 26.64 -15.43 5.06
CA ASP A 237 28.03 -15.60 4.63
C ASP A 237 28.39 -14.82 3.36
N SER A 238 27.43 -14.09 2.78
CA SER A 238 27.58 -13.32 1.54
C SER A 238 27.91 -14.13 0.28
N ARG A 239 27.72 -15.46 0.28
CA ARG A 239 28.05 -16.32 -0.85
C ARG A 239 26.89 -16.62 -1.76
N THR A 240 25.67 -16.55 -1.23
CA THR A 240 24.45 -16.90 -1.94
C THR A 240 23.41 -15.78 -1.81
N ILE A 241 22.66 -15.56 -2.88
CA ILE A 241 21.49 -14.66 -2.86
C ILE A 241 20.26 -15.49 -3.21
N ALA A 242 19.30 -15.58 -2.29
CA ALA A 242 17.98 -16.10 -2.61
C ALA A 242 17.22 -15.06 -3.42
N VAL A 243 16.63 -15.46 -4.54
CA VAL A 243 15.86 -14.57 -5.43
C VAL A 243 14.45 -15.10 -5.63
N HIS A 244 13.48 -14.20 -5.79
CA HIS A 244 12.12 -14.53 -6.22
C HIS A 244 12.01 -14.34 -7.72
N TYR A 245 11.69 -15.40 -8.43
CA TYR A 245 11.51 -15.45 -9.88
C TYR A 245 10.03 -15.49 -10.23
N VAL A 246 9.62 -14.64 -11.17
CA VAL A 246 8.23 -14.54 -11.65
C VAL A 246 8.20 -14.59 -13.17
N ASP A 247 7.36 -15.48 -13.74
CA ASP A 247 7.12 -15.61 -15.18
C ASP A 247 5.62 -15.43 -15.49
N ARG A 248 5.29 -14.41 -16.27
CA ARG A 248 3.92 -14.01 -16.64
C ARG A 248 3.52 -14.41 -18.05
N ARG A 249 4.42 -15.03 -18.83
CA ARG A 249 4.20 -15.30 -20.26
C ARG A 249 2.95 -16.13 -20.56
N ASN A 250 2.52 -16.96 -19.61
CA ASN A 250 1.31 -17.78 -19.74
C ASN A 250 0.01 -17.07 -19.33
N MET A 251 0.09 -15.85 -18.78
CA MET A 251 -1.09 -15.09 -18.41
C MET A 251 -1.81 -14.56 -19.65
N ARG A 252 -3.13 -14.41 -19.51
CA ARG A 252 -3.95 -13.72 -20.51
C ARG A 252 -3.44 -12.29 -20.71
N THR A 253 -3.51 -11.80 -21.95
CA THR A 253 -3.31 -10.41 -22.29
C THR A 253 -4.65 -9.68 -22.38
N VAL A 254 -4.71 -8.50 -21.77
CA VAL A 254 -5.91 -7.64 -21.76
C VAL A 254 -5.55 -6.30 -22.39
N PRO A 255 -6.33 -5.79 -23.37
CA PRO A 255 -6.07 -4.52 -24.03
C PRO A 255 -6.53 -3.34 -23.17
N PHE A 256 -5.66 -2.31 -23.10
CA PHE A 256 -5.93 -1.01 -22.46
C PHE A 256 -5.65 0.11 -23.48
N PRO A 257 -6.67 0.68 -24.14
CA PRO A 257 -6.48 1.77 -25.10
C PRO A 257 -5.98 3.05 -24.40
N TYR A 258 -4.92 3.65 -24.91
CA TYR A 258 -4.39 4.93 -24.48
C TYR A 258 -4.68 6.02 -25.52
N TYR A 259 -5.50 7.00 -25.16
CA TYR A 259 -6.07 7.99 -26.08
C TYR A 259 -5.35 9.34 -26.10
N LEU A 260 -4.38 9.60 -25.22
CA LEU A 260 -3.77 10.93 -25.07
C LEU A 260 -2.63 11.20 -26.05
N GLY A 261 -2.22 10.21 -26.83
CA GLY A 261 -1.21 10.37 -27.87
C GLY A 261 -1.77 10.96 -29.17
N LYS A 262 -0.87 11.21 -30.13
CA LYS A 262 -1.26 11.57 -31.50
C LYS A 262 -2.14 10.48 -32.15
N GLU A 263 -1.82 9.24 -31.82
CA GLU A 263 -2.55 8.05 -32.25
C GLU A 263 -2.97 7.25 -31.02
N THR A 264 -4.10 6.56 -31.10
CA THR A 264 -4.53 5.65 -30.05
C THR A 264 -3.60 4.44 -30.03
N ILE A 265 -2.95 4.20 -28.88
CA ILE A 265 -2.13 3.02 -28.65
C ILE A 265 -2.93 2.01 -27.86
N VAL A 266 -2.98 0.76 -28.33
CA VAL A 266 -3.55 -0.34 -27.54
C VAL A 266 -2.43 -0.98 -26.74
N ASN A 267 -2.45 -0.72 -25.44
CA ASN A 267 -1.48 -1.27 -24.49
C ASN A 267 -1.98 -2.64 -24.01
N ASN A 268 -1.23 -3.70 -24.28
CA ASN A 268 -1.59 -5.05 -23.82
C ASN A 268 -0.86 -5.38 -22.52
N LEU A 269 -1.61 -5.72 -21.47
CA LEU A 269 -1.05 -6.07 -20.17
C LEU A 269 -1.24 -7.57 -19.88
N ARG A 270 -0.26 -8.18 -19.23
CA ARG A 270 -0.38 -9.52 -18.64
C ARG A 270 -1.25 -9.43 -17.39
N ARG A 271 -2.56 -9.57 -17.60
CA ARG A 271 -3.57 -9.50 -16.54
C ARG A 271 -4.68 -10.49 -16.83
N GLY A 272 -4.70 -11.57 -16.09
CA GLY A 272 -5.80 -12.53 -16.16
C GLY A 272 -7.01 -12.10 -15.32
N TYR A 273 -8.09 -12.86 -15.46
CA TYR A 273 -9.31 -12.79 -14.66
C TYR A 273 -9.41 -13.99 -13.73
N PRO A 274 -10.32 -14.02 -12.73
CA PRO A 274 -10.48 -15.18 -11.87
C PRO A 274 -10.74 -16.45 -12.68
N GLY A 275 -9.91 -17.48 -12.46
CA GLY A 275 -9.97 -18.75 -13.20
C GLY A 275 -9.08 -18.83 -14.44
N ASP A 276 -8.48 -17.73 -14.89
CA ASP A 276 -7.43 -17.75 -15.92
C ASP A 276 -6.09 -18.26 -15.33
N PRO A 277 -5.14 -18.69 -16.18
CA PRO A 277 -3.77 -18.95 -15.75
C PRO A 277 -3.15 -17.72 -15.07
N ASN A 278 -2.49 -17.94 -13.94
CA ASN A 278 -1.76 -16.91 -13.20
C ASN A 278 -0.25 -16.98 -13.49
N GLU A 279 0.52 -16.04 -12.96
CA GLU A 279 1.97 -16.02 -13.07
C GLU A 279 2.59 -17.25 -12.39
N HIS A 280 3.66 -17.80 -12.97
CA HIS A 280 4.51 -18.81 -12.34
C HIS A 280 5.45 -18.11 -11.35
N ARG A 281 5.53 -18.64 -10.13
CA ARG A 281 6.31 -18.07 -9.01
C ARG A 281 7.20 -19.17 -8.42
N THR A 282 8.50 -18.87 -8.31
CA THR A 282 9.44 -19.76 -7.62
C THR A 282 10.55 -18.94 -6.96
N ILE A 283 11.42 -19.62 -6.23
CA ILE A 283 12.67 -19.05 -5.72
C ILE A 283 13.86 -19.70 -6.40
N GLY A 284 14.99 -19.01 -6.37
CA GLY A 284 16.25 -19.55 -6.83
C GLY A 284 17.40 -19.10 -5.93
N PHE A 285 18.55 -19.74 -6.13
CA PHE A 285 19.79 -19.38 -5.47
C PHE A 285 20.81 -18.93 -6.52
N TYR A 286 21.29 -17.70 -6.36
CA TYR A 286 22.39 -17.16 -7.14
C TYR A 286 23.69 -17.28 -6.34
N GLY A 287 24.67 -18.00 -6.87
CA GLY A 287 26.00 -18.13 -6.30
C GLY A 287 26.87 -16.93 -6.69
N VAL A 288 27.34 -16.16 -5.72
CA VAL A 288 28.07 -14.89 -5.97
C VAL A 288 29.43 -15.15 -6.64
N GLU A 289 30.12 -16.24 -6.29
CA GLU A 289 31.43 -16.59 -6.87
C GLU A 289 31.28 -17.39 -8.17
N SER A 290 30.30 -18.29 -8.27
CA SER A 290 30.10 -19.11 -9.47
C SER A 290 29.42 -18.35 -10.60
N GLY A 291 28.57 -17.34 -10.27
CA GLY A 291 27.73 -16.65 -11.23
C GLY A 291 26.49 -17.45 -11.68
N ASP A 292 26.23 -18.62 -11.09
CA ASP A 292 25.14 -19.49 -11.51
C ASP A 292 23.85 -19.18 -10.75
N LEU A 293 22.73 -19.18 -11.44
CA LEU A 293 21.38 -19.14 -10.87
C LEU A 293 20.71 -20.50 -11.01
N THR A 294 20.34 -21.11 -9.89
CA THR A 294 19.56 -22.34 -9.83
C THR A 294 18.16 -22.06 -9.33
N LEU A 295 17.14 -22.25 -10.16
CA LEU A 295 15.74 -22.14 -9.76
C LEU A 295 15.27 -23.45 -9.12
N LEU A 296 14.42 -23.35 -8.10
CA LEU A 296 13.87 -24.49 -7.39
C LEU A 296 12.52 -24.93 -7.98
N ASP A 297 12.28 -26.22 -7.96
CA ASP A 297 10.96 -26.79 -8.25
C ASP A 297 10.17 -26.85 -6.95
N LEU A 298 9.24 -25.91 -6.77
CA LEU A 298 8.44 -25.81 -5.55
C LEU A 298 7.25 -26.77 -5.59
N PRO A 299 6.89 -27.44 -4.49
CA PRO A 299 5.77 -28.37 -4.45
C PRO A 299 4.43 -27.67 -4.70
N GLY A 300 3.54 -28.37 -5.42
CA GLY A 300 2.18 -27.92 -5.72
C GLY A 300 2.09 -26.96 -6.91
N PRO A 301 0.94 -26.31 -7.12
CA PRO A 301 0.74 -25.40 -8.24
C PRO A 301 1.78 -24.26 -8.28
N THR A 302 2.31 -23.97 -9.46
CA THR A 302 3.31 -22.92 -9.68
C THR A 302 2.73 -21.51 -9.49
N THR A 303 1.41 -21.38 -9.39
CA THR A 303 0.67 -20.14 -9.10
C THR A 303 0.63 -19.81 -7.62
N ASN A 304 1.03 -20.74 -6.73
CA ASN A 304 1.09 -20.50 -5.30
C ASN A 304 2.03 -19.33 -5.00
N ARG A 305 1.64 -18.50 -4.04
CA ARG A 305 2.39 -17.30 -3.68
C ARG A 305 3.58 -17.64 -2.80
N VAL A 306 4.73 -17.08 -3.12
CA VAL A 306 5.87 -16.95 -2.22
C VAL A 306 5.67 -15.67 -1.43
N VAL A 307 5.21 -15.79 -0.20
CA VAL A 307 4.81 -14.64 0.63
C VAL A 307 6.04 -13.96 1.22
N ALA A 308 6.98 -14.76 1.73
CA ALA A 308 8.22 -14.27 2.31
C ALA A 308 9.30 -15.35 2.27
N PHE A 309 10.55 -14.93 2.31
CA PHE A 309 11.67 -15.79 2.67
C PHE A 309 12.71 -14.99 3.48
N SER A 310 13.44 -15.68 4.32
CA SER A 310 14.51 -15.09 5.13
C SER A 310 15.56 -16.14 5.51
N TRP A 311 16.80 -15.70 5.60
CA TRP A 311 17.90 -16.54 6.04
C TRP A 311 17.95 -16.64 7.56
N SER A 312 18.18 -17.84 8.08
CA SER A 312 18.60 -18.02 9.45
C SER A 312 20.09 -17.59 9.61
N PRO A 313 20.52 -17.26 10.81
CA PRO A 313 21.96 -17.04 11.07
C PRO A 313 22.84 -18.24 10.67
N ASN A 314 22.26 -19.44 10.62
CA ASN A 314 22.95 -20.69 10.28
C ASN A 314 22.97 -21.01 8.79
N GLY A 315 22.42 -20.14 7.93
CA GLY A 315 22.43 -20.31 6.48
C GLY A 315 21.30 -21.17 5.92
N THR A 316 20.28 -21.52 6.69
CA THR A 316 19.06 -22.17 6.22
C THR A 316 18.04 -21.11 5.77
N LEU A 317 17.34 -21.31 4.65
CA LEU A 317 16.30 -20.40 4.23
C LEU A 317 14.92 -20.82 4.78
N LEU A 318 14.21 -19.91 5.45
CA LEU A 318 12.78 -20.04 5.74
C LEU A 318 11.99 -19.55 4.53
N LEU A 319 11.05 -20.35 4.07
CA LEU A 319 10.14 -20.04 2.96
C LEU A 319 8.69 -20.10 3.44
N ASP A 320 7.98 -18.98 3.37
CA ASP A 320 6.56 -18.83 3.71
C ASP A 320 5.74 -18.74 2.41
N ARG A 321 4.83 -19.69 2.23
CA ARG A 321 4.04 -19.83 1.01
C ARG A 321 2.55 -19.89 1.32
N GLU A 322 1.75 -19.48 0.35
CA GLU A 322 0.29 -19.53 0.40
C GLU A 322 -0.27 -19.99 -0.95
N SER A 323 -1.35 -20.76 -0.95
CA SER A 323 -2.09 -21.00 -2.19
C SER A 323 -2.63 -19.69 -2.77
N ASP A 324 -2.80 -19.59 -4.08
CA ASP A 324 -3.32 -18.38 -4.72
C ASP A 324 -4.76 -18.04 -4.27
N THR A 325 -5.51 -19.06 -3.82
CA THR A 325 -6.84 -18.90 -3.19
C THR A 325 -6.78 -18.57 -1.69
N ALA A 326 -5.60 -18.47 -1.09
CA ALA A 326 -5.36 -18.28 0.34
C ALA A 326 -5.85 -19.43 1.26
N VAL A 327 -6.33 -20.54 0.71
CA VAL A 327 -6.89 -21.67 1.48
C VAL A 327 -5.81 -22.40 2.27
N ASP A 328 -4.62 -22.55 1.69
CA ASP A 328 -3.47 -23.21 2.29
C ASP A 328 -2.34 -22.24 2.58
N ARG A 329 -1.62 -22.47 3.67
CA ARG A 329 -0.35 -21.82 3.99
C ARG A 329 0.66 -22.85 4.47
N TRP A 330 1.89 -22.72 3.98
CA TRP A 330 3.01 -23.60 4.33
C TRP A 330 4.22 -22.83 4.80
N LEU A 331 4.91 -23.35 5.80
CA LEU A 331 6.26 -22.97 6.16
C LEU A 331 7.22 -24.11 5.81
N HIS A 332 8.28 -23.76 5.09
CA HIS A 332 9.33 -24.71 4.70
C HIS A 332 10.70 -24.19 5.15
N THR A 333 11.60 -25.09 5.48
CA THR A 333 13.03 -24.81 5.47
C THR A 333 13.64 -25.32 4.17
N VAL A 334 14.60 -24.58 3.64
CA VAL A 334 15.28 -24.91 2.38
C VAL A 334 16.80 -24.91 2.60
N ASP A 335 17.44 -26.01 2.25
CA ASP A 335 18.91 -26.10 2.21
C ASP A 335 19.40 -25.45 0.90
N PRO A 336 20.25 -24.41 0.96
CA PRO A 336 20.70 -23.74 -0.26
C PRO A 336 21.71 -24.55 -1.07
N VAL A 337 22.31 -25.61 -0.51
CA VAL A 337 23.35 -26.40 -1.18
C VAL A 337 22.77 -27.35 -2.20
N ASP A 338 21.68 -28.04 -1.84
CA ASP A 338 21.04 -29.05 -2.68
C ASP A 338 19.58 -28.72 -3.03
N GLY A 339 19.06 -27.59 -2.55
CA GLY A 339 17.68 -27.15 -2.77
C GLY A 339 16.63 -28.00 -2.03
N ARG A 340 17.05 -28.90 -1.13
CA ARG A 340 16.14 -29.78 -0.40
C ARG A 340 15.23 -28.97 0.51
N MET A 341 13.91 -29.19 0.33
CA MET A 341 12.86 -28.55 1.12
C MET A 341 12.31 -29.52 2.17
N GLN A 342 12.06 -28.97 3.36
CA GLN A 342 11.33 -29.67 4.42
C GLN A 342 10.15 -28.80 4.83
N GLU A 343 8.92 -29.35 4.68
CA GLU A 343 7.73 -28.75 5.26
C GLU A 343 7.81 -28.87 6.77
N ILE A 344 7.73 -27.73 7.46
CA ILE A 344 7.76 -27.68 8.93
C ILE A 344 6.39 -27.33 9.52
N TRP A 345 5.48 -26.81 8.70
CA TRP A 345 4.11 -26.50 9.11
C TRP A 345 3.20 -26.30 7.91
N HIS A 346 1.92 -26.71 8.04
CA HIS A 346 0.85 -26.51 7.06
C HIS A 346 -0.45 -26.19 7.78
N ASP A 347 -1.19 -25.22 7.27
CA ASP A 347 -2.55 -24.88 7.72
C ASP A 347 -3.48 -24.79 6.50
N HIS A 348 -4.64 -25.45 6.62
CA HIS A 348 -5.67 -25.53 5.59
C HIS A 348 -7.01 -25.08 6.12
N ARG A 349 -7.70 -24.17 5.40
CA ARG A 349 -9.05 -23.74 5.74
C ARG A 349 -9.79 -23.20 4.53
N GLU A 350 -10.87 -23.87 4.11
CA GLU A 350 -11.67 -23.51 2.93
C GLU A 350 -12.28 -22.10 3.01
N THR A 351 -12.64 -21.64 4.20
CA THR A 351 -13.25 -20.31 4.40
C THR A 351 -12.24 -19.17 4.44
N ARG A 352 -10.92 -19.49 4.44
CA ARG A 352 -9.90 -18.44 4.52
C ARG A 352 -9.98 -17.50 3.31
N VAL A 353 -10.03 -16.22 3.61
CA VAL A 353 -9.83 -15.12 2.68
C VAL A 353 -8.36 -14.66 2.74
N TYR A 354 -8.01 -13.51 2.19
CA TYR A 354 -6.67 -12.95 2.38
C TYR A 354 -6.31 -12.86 3.87
N THR A 355 -5.07 -13.11 4.20
CA THR A 355 -4.58 -13.10 5.58
C THR A 355 -3.39 -12.15 5.74
N SER A 356 -3.20 -11.68 6.97
CA SER A 356 -1.93 -11.04 7.35
C SER A 356 -0.93 -12.16 7.62
N ILE A 357 0.01 -12.36 6.70
CA ILE A 357 1.03 -13.40 6.79
C ILE A 357 2.37 -12.75 7.11
N ALA A 358 3.06 -13.28 8.10
CA ALA A 358 4.41 -12.89 8.43
C ALA A 358 5.12 -13.99 9.21
N SER A 359 6.39 -14.17 8.96
CA SER A 359 7.25 -15.10 9.65
C SER A 359 8.64 -14.51 9.87
N ALA A 360 9.34 -14.97 10.89
CA ALA A 360 10.71 -14.61 11.24
C ALA A 360 11.40 -15.80 11.94
N TRP A 361 12.71 -15.88 11.83
CA TRP A 361 13.48 -16.78 12.65
C TRP A 361 13.44 -16.33 14.10
N HIS A 362 13.31 -17.27 15.02
CA HIS A 362 13.56 -17.06 16.44
C HIS A 362 15.06 -16.74 16.66
N SER A 363 15.42 -16.15 17.81
CA SER A 363 16.78 -15.75 18.13
C SER A 363 17.80 -16.90 18.11
N ASP A 364 17.38 -18.14 18.29
CA ASP A 364 18.24 -19.34 18.18
C ASP A 364 18.58 -19.74 16.74
N GLY A 365 17.90 -19.13 15.73
CA GLY A 365 18.10 -19.46 14.33
C GLY A 365 17.60 -20.83 13.88
N VAL A 366 16.77 -21.52 14.70
CA VAL A 366 16.23 -22.85 14.46
C VAL A 366 14.69 -22.84 14.48
N ARG A 367 14.12 -22.27 15.52
CA ARG A 367 12.65 -22.14 15.66
C ARG A 367 12.14 -20.95 14.84
N VAL A 368 10.84 -20.95 14.56
CA VAL A 368 10.17 -19.94 13.73
C VAL A 368 9.08 -19.25 14.53
N VAL A 369 9.08 -17.92 14.53
CA VAL A 369 7.99 -17.09 15.02
C VAL A 369 7.15 -16.65 13.83
N PHE A 370 5.83 -16.84 13.89
CA PHE A 370 4.96 -16.43 12.81
C PHE A 370 3.61 -15.93 13.29
N LEU A 371 3.01 -15.06 12.48
CA LEU A 371 1.67 -14.54 12.67
C LEU A 371 0.67 -15.51 12.05
N SER A 372 -0.35 -15.91 12.83
CA SER A 372 -1.45 -16.73 12.33
C SER A 372 -2.74 -16.47 13.10
N ASP A 373 -3.86 -16.81 12.47
CA ASP A 373 -5.22 -16.80 13.03
C ASP A 373 -5.76 -18.22 13.29
N LEU A 374 -4.90 -19.11 13.78
CA LEU A 374 -5.29 -20.48 14.19
C LEU A 374 -6.44 -20.48 15.20
N GLY A 375 -6.42 -19.49 16.13
CA GLY A 375 -7.57 -19.14 16.96
C GLY A 375 -8.59 -18.28 16.20
N ASP A 376 -9.42 -17.53 16.89
CA ASP A 376 -10.33 -16.54 16.26
C ASP A 376 -9.57 -15.26 15.86
N ARG A 377 -8.51 -14.90 16.58
CA ARG A 377 -7.73 -13.69 16.40
C ARG A 377 -6.31 -13.99 15.92
N TYR A 378 -5.69 -13.00 15.27
CA TYR A 378 -4.28 -13.11 14.95
C TYR A 378 -3.43 -13.12 16.20
N GLY A 379 -2.57 -14.14 16.34
CA GLY A 379 -1.59 -14.29 17.42
C GLY A 379 -0.19 -14.55 16.88
N LEU A 380 0.82 -14.35 17.71
CA LEU A 380 2.17 -14.83 17.47
C LEU A 380 2.32 -16.26 17.96
N TYR A 381 2.82 -17.11 17.10
CA TYR A 381 3.08 -18.51 17.36
C TYR A 381 4.56 -18.83 17.25
N LEU A 382 5.07 -19.66 18.14
CA LEU A 382 6.41 -20.25 18.10
C LEU A 382 6.32 -21.69 17.64
N LEU A 383 7.03 -22.02 16.57
CA LEU A 383 7.11 -23.37 16.02
C LEU A 383 8.52 -23.93 16.21
N THR A 384 8.62 -25.08 16.86
CA THR A 384 9.83 -25.90 16.87
C THR A 384 9.73 -26.88 15.71
N PRO A 385 10.72 -26.98 14.80
CA PRO A 385 10.70 -27.96 13.73
C PRO A 385 10.52 -29.38 14.27
N GLY A 386 9.50 -30.10 13.76
CA GLY A 386 9.11 -31.43 14.23
C GLY A 386 7.90 -31.45 15.18
N ASP A 387 7.52 -30.32 15.77
CA ASP A 387 6.28 -30.22 16.54
C ASP A 387 5.07 -30.19 15.61
N LYS A 388 3.99 -30.87 16.02
CA LYS A 388 2.75 -30.88 15.23
C LYS A 388 1.92 -29.61 15.39
N THR A 389 2.06 -28.92 16.51
CA THR A 389 1.28 -27.73 16.85
C THR A 389 2.20 -26.62 17.33
N PRO A 390 2.08 -25.41 16.79
CA PRO A 390 2.85 -24.28 17.26
C PRO A 390 2.32 -23.79 18.62
N ASN A 391 3.20 -23.22 19.44
CA ASN A 391 2.86 -22.65 20.73
C ASN A 391 2.45 -21.17 20.58
N LEU A 392 1.28 -20.79 21.09
CA LEU A 392 0.81 -19.41 21.11
C LEU A 392 1.59 -18.60 22.16
N LEU A 393 2.24 -17.51 21.73
CA LEU A 393 3.02 -16.62 22.59
C LEU A 393 2.18 -15.46 23.17
N THR A 394 1.14 -15.01 22.44
CA THR A 394 0.31 -13.86 22.82
C THR A 394 -1.06 -14.30 23.32
N ASN A 395 -1.82 -13.40 23.96
CA ASN A 395 -3.20 -13.69 24.34
C ASN A 395 -4.14 -13.61 23.12
N GLU A 396 -5.35 -14.17 23.24
CA GLU A 396 -6.37 -14.21 22.19
C GLU A 396 -7.43 -13.11 22.32
N SER A 397 -7.20 -12.11 23.18
CA SER A 397 -8.20 -11.05 23.41
C SER A 397 -8.16 -9.96 22.34
N PHE A 398 -7.00 -9.77 21.70
CA PHE A 398 -6.74 -8.74 20.69
C PHE A 398 -5.94 -9.32 19.53
N ASP A 399 -6.06 -8.69 18.36
CA ASP A 399 -5.28 -9.10 17.19
C ASP A 399 -3.85 -8.57 17.28
N VAL A 400 -2.89 -9.44 17.01
CA VAL A 400 -1.53 -9.04 16.63
C VAL A 400 -1.51 -8.64 15.17
N MET A 401 -0.73 -7.63 14.83
CA MET A 401 -0.69 -7.05 13.49
C MET A 401 0.75 -6.86 13.01
N GLY A 402 0.95 -6.98 11.70
CA GLY A 402 2.24 -6.77 11.07
C GLY A 402 3.26 -7.89 11.34
N LYS A 403 4.48 -7.69 10.87
CA LYS A 403 5.56 -8.66 11.00
C LYS A 403 6.11 -8.68 12.44
N PRO A 404 6.33 -9.85 13.05
CA PRO A 404 7.09 -9.95 14.29
C PRO A 404 8.54 -9.48 14.07
N LEU A 405 9.02 -8.63 14.98
CA LEU A 405 10.37 -8.05 14.91
C LEU A 405 11.22 -8.70 16.01
N VAL A 406 11.90 -9.77 15.65
CA VAL A 406 12.80 -10.50 16.57
C VAL A 406 14.10 -9.72 16.72
N VAL A 407 14.45 -9.38 17.95
CA VAL A 407 15.72 -8.71 18.32
C VAL A 407 16.54 -9.69 19.14
N SER A 408 17.38 -10.46 18.45
CA SER A 408 18.12 -11.57 19.04
C SER A 408 19.05 -11.13 20.19
N ALA A 409 19.71 -9.97 20.06
CA ALA A 409 20.59 -9.45 21.12
C ALA A 409 19.86 -9.14 22.43
N ALA A 410 18.55 -8.93 22.38
CA ALA A 410 17.71 -8.68 23.56
C ALA A 410 16.87 -9.88 23.97
N SER A 411 16.85 -10.98 23.20
CA SER A 411 15.92 -12.12 23.34
C SER A 411 14.47 -11.66 23.46
N MET A 412 14.06 -10.74 22.56
CA MET A 412 12.73 -10.12 22.57
C MET A 412 12.10 -10.12 21.18
N ILE A 413 10.77 -10.23 21.15
CA ILE A 413 9.96 -10.00 19.98
C ILE A 413 9.16 -8.72 20.19
N PHE A 414 9.30 -7.75 19.27
CA PHE A 414 8.43 -6.58 19.22
C PHE A 414 7.32 -6.83 18.21
N PHE A 415 6.10 -6.41 18.54
CA PHE A 415 4.92 -6.58 17.69
C PHE A 415 3.92 -5.45 17.89
N GLN A 416 3.00 -5.33 16.95
CA GLN A 416 1.87 -4.41 17.05
C GLN A 416 0.63 -5.19 17.49
N SER A 417 -0.23 -4.57 18.29
CA SER A 417 -1.55 -5.08 18.64
C SER A 417 -2.59 -3.97 18.58
N ASN A 418 -3.85 -4.36 18.35
CA ASN A 418 -4.98 -3.46 18.47
C ASN A 418 -5.51 -3.32 19.90
N GLU A 419 -4.78 -3.81 20.90
CA GLU A 419 -5.08 -3.53 22.30
C GLU A 419 -4.77 -2.04 22.63
N PRO A 420 -5.64 -1.31 23.33
CA PRO A 420 -6.87 -1.77 24.01
C PRO A 420 -8.14 -1.61 23.16
N SER A 421 -8.04 -1.24 21.90
CA SER A 421 -9.20 -0.92 21.07
C SER A 421 -8.93 -1.26 19.62
N PRO A 422 -9.90 -1.75 18.83
CA PRO A 422 -9.74 -2.00 17.40
C PRO A 422 -9.32 -0.75 16.60
N TYR A 423 -9.49 0.44 17.16
CA TYR A 423 -9.11 1.71 16.51
C TYR A 423 -7.63 2.04 16.63
N GLU A 424 -6.92 1.38 17.56
CA GLU A 424 -5.53 1.66 17.94
C GLU A 424 -4.58 0.63 17.34
N ARG A 425 -3.32 1.01 17.20
CA ARG A 425 -2.20 0.09 16.98
C ARG A 425 -1.08 0.48 17.92
N GLN A 426 -0.92 -0.31 18.97
CA GLN A 426 0.08 -0.12 20.00
C GLN A 426 1.23 -1.11 19.82
N VAL A 427 2.42 -0.72 20.27
CA VAL A 427 3.60 -1.58 20.23
C VAL A 427 3.77 -2.29 21.56
N PHE A 428 4.00 -3.57 21.47
CA PHE A 428 4.31 -4.46 22.60
C PHE A 428 5.65 -5.15 22.39
N ARG A 429 6.20 -5.66 23.46
CA ARG A 429 7.32 -6.59 23.42
C ARG A 429 7.04 -7.78 24.33
N ILE A 430 7.58 -8.94 23.97
CA ILE A 430 7.49 -10.18 24.74
C ILE A 430 8.84 -10.89 24.66
N PRO A 431 9.30 -11.59 25.72
CA PRO A 431 10.46 -12.48 25.59
C PRO A 431 10.22 -13.48 24.45
N ASP A 432 11.27 -13.81 23.71
CA ASP A 432 11.15 -14.69 22.54
C ASP A 432 10.72 -16.13 22.90
N GLU A 433 10.95 -16.57 24.14
CA GLU A 433 10.44 -17.82 24.72
C GLU A 433 8.97 -17.72 25.20
N GLY A 434 8.35 -16.56 25.07
CA GLY A 434 7.00 -16.32 25.60
C GLY A 434 7.00 -15.73 27.02
N GLY A 435 5.80 -15.54 27.56
CA GLY A 435 5.61 -14.93 28.88
C GLY A 435 4.68 -13.71 28.83
N THR A 436 4.94 -12.71 29.68
CA THR A 436 4.07 -11.54 29.77
C THR A 436 4.48 -10.49 28.74
N ALA A 437 3.57 -10.17 27.84
CA ALA A 437 3.74 -9.04 26.92
C ALA A 437 3.68 -7.71 27.68
N THR A 438 4.59 -6.81 27.33
CA THR A 438 4.67 -5.45 27.92
C THR A 438 4.43 -4.42 26.82
N ARG A 439 3.50 -3.50 27.07
CA ARG A 439 3.22 -2.39 26.17
C ARG A 439 4.39 -1.39 26.18
N VAL A 440 4.83 -0.97 25.00
CA VAL A 440 5.96 -0.05 24.78
C VAL A 440 5.49 1.38 24.54
N THR A 441 4.33 1.56 23.91
CA THR A 441 3.78 2.87 23.51
C THR A 441 2.64 3.30 24.41
N THR A 442 2.47 4.63 24.57
CA THR A 442 1.44 5.24 25.43
C THR A 442 0.51 6.19 24.69
N LEU A 443 0.99 6.87 23.66
CA LEU A 443 0.19 7.80 22.86
C LEU A 443 -0.94 7.05 22.13
N PRO A 444 -2.16 7.64 22.08
CA PRO A 444 -3.23 7.06 21.28
C PRO A 444 -2.93 7.23 19.79
N GLY A 445 -3.33 6.25 18.96
CA GLY A 445 -3.15 6.30 17.51
C GLY A 445 -2.51 5.05 16.92
N GLN A 446 -1.87 5.22 15.78
CA GLN A 446 -1.19 4.16 15.05
C GLN A 446 0.32 4.30 15.21
N HIS A 447 0.97 3.21 15.59
CA HIS A 447 2.42 3.15 15.75
C HIS A 447 3.01 2.08 14.85
N ARG A 448 4.02 2.42 14.07
CA ARG A 448 4.84 1.47 13.30
C ARG A 448 6.23 1.40 13.91
N PRO A 449 6.61 0.28 14.51
CA PRO A 449 7.87 0.13 15.24
C PRO A 449 9.07 -0.21 14.35
N TYR A 450 10.21 0.31 14.77
CA TYR A 450 11.54 -0.01 14.25
C TYR A 450 12.48 -0.14 15.45
N PRO A 451 12.60 -1.32 16.07
CA PRO A 451 13.49 -1.52 17.22
C PRO A 451 14.96 -1.39 16.81
N SER A 452 15.78 -0.87 17.73
CA SER A 452 17.24 -0.87 17.57
C SER A 452 17.78 -2.29 17.63
N PRO A 453 18.93 -2.59 16.99
CA PRO A 453 19.56 -3.90 17.02
C PRO A 453 19.81 -4.46 18.43
N ASP A 454 20.07 -3.59 19.41
CA ASP A 454 20.26 -3.96 20.83
C ASP A 454 18.93 -4.02 21.64
N GLY A 455 17.80 -3.70 21.03
CA GLY A 455 16.48 -3.70 21.66
C GLY A 455 16.24 -2.62 22.72
N THR A 456 17.19 -1.71 22.95
CA THR A 456 17.07 -0.68 24.00
C THR A 456 16.23 0.52 23.57
N LYS A 457 16.05 0.73 22.28
CA LYS A 457 15.27 1.82 21.69
C LYS A 457 14.29 1.29 20.65
N VAL A 458 13.20 2.04 20.45
CA VAL A 458 12.31 1.85 19.31
C VAL A 458 12.07 3.19 18.63
N ALA A 459 12.37 3.28 17.34
CA ALA A 459 11.88 4.37 16.52
C ALA A 459 10.47 4.06 16.09
N LEU A 460 9.59 5.05 16.10
CA LEU A 460 8.17 4.90 15.79
C LEU A 460 7.77 5.90 14.70
N LEU A 461 7.10 5.44 13.68
CA LEU A 461 6.24 6.32 12.88
C LEU A 461 4.86 6.31 13.52
N HIS A 462 4.47 7.44 14.08
CA HIS A 462 3.22 7.61 14.80
C HIS A 462 2.31 8.62 14.13
N ASN A 463 1.02 8.32 14.06
CA ASN A 463 -0.04 9.28 13.71
C ASN A 463 -1.32 9.01 14.52
N SER A 464 -2.21 10.01 14.54
CA SER A 464 -3.54 9.93 15.13
C SER A 464 -4.53 10.79 14.34
N ASP A 465 -5.81 10.81 14.71
CA ASP A 465 -6.84 11.62 14.03
C ASP A 465 -6.48 13.11 13.86
N LEU A 466 -5.71 13.66 14.79
CA LEU A 466 -5.32 15.07 14.81
C LEU A 466 -3.83 15.31 14.52
N SER A 467 -3.06 14.24 14.30
CA SER A 467 -1.61 14.35 14.09
C SER A 467 -1.20 13.53 12.87
N PRO A 468 -0.79 14.17 11.77
CA PRO A 468 -0.11 13.50 10.68
C PRO A 468 1.15 12.77 11.15
N SER A 469 1.63 11.83 10.34
CA SER A 469 2.73 10.95 10.74
C SER A 469 4.04 11.71 10.99
N ASP A 470 4.64 11.44 12.15
CA ASP A 470 5.96 11.91 12.55
C ASP A 470 6.80 10.81 13.18
N LEU A 471 8.10 11.08 13.31
CA LEU A 471 9.06 10.18 13.93
C LEU A 471 9.17 10.45 15.42
N TYR A 472 9.10 9.38 16.21
CA TYR A 472 9.27 9.38 17.66
C TYR A 472 10.30 8.36 18.10
N LEU A 473 10.87 8.52 19.27
CA LEU A 473 11.77 7.58 19.92
C LEU A 473 11.22 7.17 21.28
N VAL A 474 11.38 5.89 21.61
CA VAL A 474 11.04 5.30 22.92
C VAL A 474 12.28 4.60 23.48
N ASP A 475 12.55 4.79 24.77
CA ASP A 475 13.50 3.97 25.53
C ASP A 475 12.76 2.80 26.17
N THR A 476 13.08 1.59 25.74
CA THR A 476 12.40 0.38 26.21
C THR A 476 12.74 -0.02 27.63
N ARG A 477 13.82 0.53 28.21
CA ARG A 477 14.29 0.25 29.58
C ARG A 477 13.54 1.07 30.63
N ASN A 478 13.00 2.21 30.22
CA ASN A 478 12.32 3.15 31.09
C ASN A 478 10.88 3.35 30.58
N SER A 479 9.92 3.42 31.48
CA SER A 479 8.51 3.73 31.11
C SER A 479 8.35 5.24 30.85
N LEU A 480 9.20 5.82 30.01
CA LEU A 480 9.10 7.22 29.60
C LEU A 480 8.19 7.34 28.38
N PRO A 481 7.42 8.46 28.26
CA PRO A 481 6.62 8.72 27.08
C PRO A 481 7.49 8.84 25.81
N GLU A 482 6.85 8.63 24.66
CA GLU A 482 7.46 8.80 23.35
C GLU A 482 7.99 10.22 23.15
N SER A 483 9.23 10.34 22.73
CA SER A 483 9.88 11.62 22.41
C SER A 483 9.79 11.91 20.92
N ARG A 484 9.11 12.99 20.54
CA ARG A 484 8.96 13.41 19.14
C ARG A 484 10.29 13.94 18.60
N VAL A 485 10.70 13.45 17.42
CA VAL A 485 11.92 13.81 16.72
C VAL A 485 11.66 14.79 15.58
N THR A 486 10.59 14.56 14.80
CA THR A 486 10.25 15.42 13.65
C THR A 486 8.96 16.17 13.87
N THR A 487 8.80 17.29 13.17
CA THR A 487 7.55 18.05 13.09
C THR A 487 7.23 18.29 11.63
N SER A 488 6.49 17.36 11.04
CA SER A 488 6.13 17.40 9.62
C SER A 488 5.00 18.35 9.27
N PRO A 489 3.92 18.46 10.07
CA PRO A 489 2.82 19.38 9.77
C PRO A 489 3.29 20.82 9.64
N THR A 490 2.75 21.51 8.62
CA THR A 490 3.06 22.92 8.41
C THR A 490 2.49 23.80 9.52
N PRO A 491 2.99 25.05 9.70
CA PRO A 491 2.40 25.99 10.62
C PRO A 491 0.90 26.26 10.34
N GLU A 492 0.47 26.19 9.08
CA GLU A 492 -0.95 26.29 8.72
C GLU A 492 -1.76 25.14 9.35
N PHE A 493 -1.27 23.89 9.25
CA PHE A 493 -1.92 22.74 9.87
C PHE A 493 -2.09 22.94 11.39
N MET A 494 -1.03 23.41 12.04
CA MET A 494 -0.98 23.60 13.49
C MET A 494 -1.90 24.71 14.01
N ARG A 495 -2.24 25.70 13.17
CA ARG A 495 -3.16 26.79 13.55
C ARG A 495 -4.63 26.47 13.32
N ARG A 496 -4.94 25.48 12.47
CA ARG A 496 -6.33 25.08 12.19
C ARG A 496 -6.95 24.32 13.35
N SER A 497 -8.22 24.57 13.58
CA SER A 497 -9.04 23.73 14.46
C SER A 497 -9.63 22.60 13.65
N TRP A 498 -9.16 21.37 13.90
CA TRP A 498 -9.63 20.17 13.22
C TRP A 498 -10.80 19.55 13.99
N ALA A 499 -11.82 19.07 13.26
CA ALA A 499 -12.90 18.30 13.86
C ALA A 499 -12.33 17.00 14.45
N GLN A 500 -12.67 16.72 15.71
CA GLN A 500 -12.24 15.51 16.41
C GLN A 500 -13.16 14.34 16.06
N ALA A 501 -12.58 13.16 15.91
CA ALA A 501 -13.34 11.96 15.67
C ALA A 501 -13.98 11.44 16.95
N ARG A 502 -15.26 11.08 16.86
CA ARG A 502 -15.98 10.32 17.87
C ARG A 502 -16.12 8.88 17.41
N TYR A 503 -15.75 7.95 18.28
CA TYR A 503 -15.92 6.51 18.04
C TYR A 503 -17.17 6.02 18.72
N THR A 504 -17.93 5.16 18.04
CA THR A 504 -19.18 4.61 18.58
C THR A 504 -19.41 3.21 18.04
N THR A 505 -20.29 2.49 18.69
CA THR A 505 -20.75 1.16 18.29
C THR A 505 -22.27 1.12 18.23
N PHE A 506 -22.78 0.23 17.40
CA PHE A 506 -24.22 -0.06 17.28
C PHE A 506 -24.40 -1.51 16.84
N PRO A 507 -25.57 -2.14 17.10
CA PRO A 507 -25.82 -3.52 16.70
C PRO A 507 -26.03 -3.63 15.17
N SER A 508 -25.57 -4.72 14.60
CA SER A 508 -26.01 -5.17 13.28
C SER A 508 -27.52 -5.45 13.30
N ARG A 509 -28.21 -5.23 12.18
CA ARG A 509 -29.64 -5.54 12.01
C ARG A 509 -29.90 -6.99 11.66
N ILE A 510 -28.91 -7.70 11.15
CA ILE A 510 -29.09 -9.02 10.56
C ILE A 510 -28.54 -10.16 11.45
N ASP A 511 -27.72 -9.80 12.44
CA ASP A 511 -27.05 -10.76 13.34
C ASP A 511 -26.60 -10.08 14.64
N ASP A 512 -25.87 -10.82 15.49
CA ASP A 512 -25.44 -10.36 16.82
C ASP A 512 -24.12 -9.56 16.81
N TYR A 513 -23.58 -9.19 15.63
CA TYR A 513 -22.34 -8.42 15.59
C TYR A 513 -22.53 -7.00 16.08
N THR A 514 -21.54 -6.51 16.82
CA THR A 514 -21.38 -5.10 17.13
C THR A 514 -20.55 -4.44 16.04
N LEU A 515 -21.14 -3.47 15.36
CA LEU A 515 -20.49 -2.68 14.32
C LEU A 515 -19.86 -1.43 14.90
N HIS A 516 -18.78 -0.97 14.29
CA HIS A 516 -17.97 0.14 14.76
C HIS A 516 -17.97 1.28 13.75
N ALA A 517 -18.07 2.51 14.26
CA ALA A 517 -18.03 3.71 13.44
C ALA A 517 -17.10 4.80 14.01
N ARG A 518 -16.57 5.60 13.10
CA ARG A 518 -15.84 6.84 13.33
C ARG A 518 -16.60 7.99 12.71
N ILE A 519 -16.95 9.01 13.52
CA ILE A 519 -17.81 10.14 13.12
C ILE A 519 -17.04 11.43 13.33
N LEU A 520 -17.05 12.31 12.32
CA LEU A 520 -16.60 13.68 12.39
C LEU A 520 -17.83 14.58 12.28
N GLU A 521 -17.96 15.52 13.20
CA GLU A 521 -19.11 16.43 13.31
C GLU A 521 -18.67 17.89 13.28
N PRO A 522 -19.46 18.82 12.72
CA PRO A 522 -19.22 20.24 12.88
C PRO A 522 -19.10 20.62 14.36
N ALA A 523 -18.13 21.48 14.70
CA ALA A 523 -17.85 21.86 16.10
C ALA A 523 -19.06 22.48 16.80
N ASP A 524 -19.90 23.25 16.07
CA ASP A 524 -21.01 24.01 16.59
C ASP A 524 -22.35 23.49 16.06
N LEU A 525 -22.75 22.30 16.49
CA LEU A 525 -24.08 21.76 16.17
C LEU A 525 -25.16 22.65 16.80
N LYS A 526 -25.99 23.27 15.95
CA LYS A 526 -27.05 24.18 16.41
C LYS A 526 -28.22 23.41 16.99
N PRO A 527 -28.68 23.70 18.20
CA PRO A 527 -29.82 23.03 18.82
C PRO A 527 -31.07 23.08 17.92
N GLY A 528 -31.78 21.96 17.81
CA GLY A 528 -32.98 21.82 17.01
C GLY A 528 -32.81 21.84 15.49
N LYS A 529 -31.56 21.87 15.00
CA LYS A 529 -31.24 21.78 13.59
C LYS A 529 -30.77 20.37 13.22
N ARG A 530 -31.04 19.95 11.96
CA ARG A 530 -30.61 18.68 11.40
C ARG A 530 -29.56 18.89 10.31
N TYR A 531 -28.55 18.02 10.29
CA TYR A 531 -27.41 18.10 9.40
C TYR A 531 -27.39 16.94 8.42
N PRO A 532 -26.98 17.18 7.15
CA PRO A 532 -26.77 16.12 6.18
C PRO A 532 -25.56 15.27 6.55
N VAL A 533 -25.60 14.00 6.15
CA VAL A 533 -24.54 13.01 6.46
C VAL A 533 -23.88 12.51 5.17
N ILE A 534 -22.57 12.34 5.19
CA ILE A 534 -21.83 11.67 4.14
C ILE A 534 -21.10 10.45 4.71
N PHE A 535 -21.47 9.27 4.25
CA PHE A 535 -20.70 8.06 4.47
C PHE A 535 -19.46 8.10 3.58
N GLY A 536 -18.25 8.15 4.19
CA GLY A 536 -17.10 8.07 3.32
C GLY A 536 -15.75 8.66 3.75
N PRO A 537 -14.72 8.17 3.04
CA PRO A 537 -14.83 7.07 2.09
C PRO A 537 -15.21 5.76 2.78
N VAL A 538 -16.23 5.06 2.23
CA VAL A 538 -16.57 3.72 2.70
C VAL A 538 -15.53 2.72 2.19
N TYR A 539 -15.11 1.81 3.06
CA TYR A 539 -14.16 0.73 2.77
C TYR A 539 -14.06 -0.18 4.01
N SER A 540 -13.33 -1.30 3.91
CA SER A 540 -12.91 -2.05 5.09
C SER A 540 -11.77 -1.33 5.83
N ASN A 541 -11.64 -1.55 7.14
CA ASN A 541 -10.55 -1.03 7.97
C ASN A 541 -10.43 0.51 8.01
N THR A 542 -11.56 1.20 7.98
CA THR A 542 -11.62 2.68 7.97
C THR A 542 -11.73 3.30 9.36
N VAL A 543 -12.28 2.56 10.32
CA VAL A 543 -12.49 3.02 11.69
C VAL A 543 -11.19 2.88 12.49
N ARG A 544 -10.29 3.82 12.28
CA ARG A 544 -8.95 3.85 12.90
C ARG A 544 -8.61 5.25 13.38
N ASN A 545 -7.99 5.34 14.54
CA ASN A 545 -7.41 6.58 15.05
C ASN A 545 -6.16 6.93 14.25
N ARG A 546 -6.36 7.59 13.10
CA ARG A 546 -5.26 7.98 12.19
C ARG A 546 -5.63 9.17 11.32
N TRP A 547 -4.65 9.98 11.00
CA TRP A 547 -4.74 10.94 9.90
C TRP A 547 -4.57 10.23 8.54
N SER A 548 -5.50 10.41 7.65
CA SER A 548 -5.54 9.72 6.35
C SER A 548 -5.07 10.62 5.18
N GLY A 549 -4.03 11.43 5.37
CA GLY A 549 -3.44 12.25 4.31
C GLY A 549 -4.46 13.19 3.62
N THR A 550 -4.48 13.20 2.29
CA THR A 550 -5.42 14.00 1.49
C THR A 550 -6.88 13.65 1.78
N ILE A 551 -7.19 12.39 2.05
CA ILE A 551 -8.55 11.97 2.43
C ILE A 551 -8.97 12.59 3.76
N GLY A 552 -8.06 12.65 4.74
CA GLY A 552 -8.33 13.35 6.01
C GLY A 552 -8.66 14.82 5.78
N LEU A 553 -7.93 15.52 4.91
CA LEU A 553 -8.23 16.89 4.53
C LEU A 553 -9.60 17.02 3.82
N MET A 554 -9.95 16.08 2.95
CA MET A 554 -11.27 16.06 2.30
C MET A 554 -12.41 15.84 3.30
N GLN A 555 -12.23 14.97 4.29
CA GLN A 555 -13.20 14.79 5.37
C GLN A 555 -13.38 16.08 6.18
N GLN A 556 -12.29 16.76 6.53
CA GLN A 556 -12.33 18.03 7.23
C GLN A 556 -13.01 19.14 6.39
N LEU A 557 -12.75 19.19 5.07
CA LEU A 557 -13.44 20.08 4.15
C LEU A 557 -14.96 19.87 4.18
N LEU A 558 -15.41 18.62 4.14
CA LEU A 558 -16.85 18.30 4.19
C LEU A 558 -17.46 18.72 5.53
N VAL A 559 -16.74 18.53 6.64
CA VAL A 559 -17.20 18.97 7.97
C VAL A 559 -17.26 20.49 8.05
N GLU A 560 -16.27 21.24 7.55
CA GLU A 560 -16.31 22.72 7.47
C GLU A 560 -17.50 23.24 6.65
N ARG A 561 -17.94 22.46 5.64
CA ARG A 561 -19.12 22.75 4.84
C ARG A 561 -20.45 22.42 5.54
N GLY A 562 -20.41 21.83 6.72
CA GLY A 562 -21.58 21.51 7.54
C GLY A 562 -22.16 20.12 7.31
N TYR A 563 -21.36 19.18 6.79
CA TYR A 563 -21.70 17.76 6.74
C TYR A 563 -21.23 17.03 8.00
N ILE A 564 -21.99 16.05 8.46
CA ILE A 564 -21.48 14.99 9.33
C ILE A 564 -20.82 13.94 8.42
N VAL A 565 -19.60 13.51 8.75
CA VAL A 565 -18.88 12.48 7.98
C VAL A 565 -18.72 11.23 8.83
N ILE A 566 -19.18 10.10 8.31
CA ILE A 566 -19.10 8.80 9.00
C ILE A 566 -18.31 7.78 8.19
N GLN A 567 -17.52 6.98 8.90
CA GLN A 567 -16.91 5.75 8.40
C GLN A 567 -17.35 4.56 9.27
N VAL A 568 -17.56 3.41 8.64
CA VAL A 568 -18.01 2.17 9.28
C VAL A 568 -17.07 1.05 8.86
N ASP A 569 -16.62 0.23 9.79
CA ASP A 569 -15.94 -1.01 9.47
C ASP A 569 -17.00 -2.08 9.20
N VAL A 570 -17.18 -2.39 7.94
CA VAL A 570 -18.06 -3.47 7.47
C VAL A 570 -17.37 -4.84 7.63
N ARG A 571 -18.13 -5.92 7.57
CA ARG A 571 -17.58 -7.28 7.54
C ARG A 571 -16.55 -7.44 6.42
N GLY A 572 -15.54 -8.30 6.66
CA GLY A 572 -14.29 -8.28 5.89
C GLY A 572 -13.21 -7.41 6.51
N SER A 573 -13.53 -6.53 7.47
CA SER A 573 -12.54 -5.74 8.21
C SER A 573 -11.77 -6.61 9.21
N THR A 574 -10.48 -6.27 9.42
CA THR A 574 -9.60 -6.92 10.40
C THR A 574 -9.71 -6.24 11.77
N GLY A 575 -9.35 -6.96 12.83
CA GLY A 575 -9.39 -6.44 14.20
C GLY A 575 -10.63 -6.82 14.97
N TYR A 576 -11.53 -7.61 14.38
CA TYR A 576 -12.82 -8.00 14.94
C TYR A 576 -13.00 -9.52 15.05
N GLY A 577 -11.94 -10.28 14.83
CA GLY A 577 -11.94 -11.73 14.81
C GLY A 577 -12.05 -12.30 13.38
N ARG A 578 -11.79 -13.61 13.30
CA ARG A 578 -11.75 -14.36 12.04
C ARG A 578 -13.13 -14.46 11.40
N ALA A 579 -14.15 -14.80 12.19
CA ALA A 579 -15.50 -14.99 11.69
C ALA A 579 -16.03 -13.75 10.96
N PHE A 580 -15.90 -12.57 11.57
CA PHE A 580 -16.29 -11.29 10.95
C PHE A 580 -15.54 -11.00 9.64
N ARG A 581 -14.25 -11.36 9.58
CA ARG A 581 -13.43 -11.17 8.37
C ARG A 581 -13.82 -12.15 7.26
N GLU A 582 -14.10 -13.41 7.57
CA GLU A 582 -14.36 -14.45 6.57
C GLU A 582 -15.76 -14.38 5.95
N GLU A 583 -16.73 -13.71 6.57
CA GLU A 583 -18.05 -13.47 5.99
C GLU A 583 -18.06 -12.65 4.71
N PHE A 584 -16.94 -12.05 4.37
CA PHE A 584 -16.71 -11.35 3.13
C PHE A 584 -16.44 -12.28 1.92
N LEU A 585 -16.13 -13.56 2.17
CA LEU A 585 -15.78 -14.52 1.13
C LEU A 585 -16.96 -14.71 0.15
N THR A 586 -16.72 -14.44 -1.15
CA THR A 586 -17.70 -14.57 -2.23
C THR A 586 -18.98 -13.72 -2.09
N ASP A 587 -19.03 -12.78 -1.13
CA ASP A 587 -20.24 -12.01 -0.79
C ASP A 587 -20.06 -10.49 -0.96
N PHE A 588 -19.29 -10.06 -1.96
CA PHE A 588 -19.14 -8.65 -2.31
C PHE A 588 -20.48 -7.97 -2.61
N GLY A 589 -20.77 -6.86 -1.90
CA GLY A 589 -22.04 -6.17 -2.03
C GLY A 589 -23.21 -6.98 -1.49
N GLY A 590 -22.95 -7.89 -0.55
CA GLY A 590 -23.92 -8.69 0.19
C GLY A 590 -24.17 -8.12 1.58
N ARG A 591 -23.75 -8.85 2.61
CA ARG A 591 -23.96 -8.47 4.02
C ARG A 591 -23.18 -7.22 4.43
N ASP A 592 -22.10 -6.87 3.75
CA ASP A 592 -21.38 -5.60 3.91
C ASP A 592 -22.27 -4.38 3.66
N ILE A 593 -23.26 -4.49 2.77
CA ILE A 593 -24.29 -3.45 2.55
C ILE A 593 -25.28 -3.38 3.71
N ASP A 594 -25.64 -4.51 4.31
CA ASP A 594 -26.52 -4.57 5.49
C ASP A 594 -25.84 -3.92 6.73
N ASP A 595 -24.52 -4.00 6.82
CA ASP A 595 -23.75 -3.28 7.86
C ASP A 595 -23.87 -1.76 7.68
N LEU A 596 -23.78 -1.26 6.43
CA LEU A 596 -23.97 0.16 6.11
C LEU A 596 -25.41 0.60 6.38
N GLU A 597 -26.42 -0.19 6.05
CA GLU A 597 -27.82 0.07 6.38
C GLU A 597 -28.01 0.14 7.90
N SER A 598 -27.36 -0.76 8.67
CA SER A 598 -27.41 -0.73 10.13
C SER A 598 -26.87 0.61 10.68
N ALA A 599 -25.84 1.17 10.06
CA ALA A 599 -25.30 2.49 10.41
C ALA A 599 -26.26 3.64 10.07
N VAL A 600 -26.99 3.59 8.93
CA VAL A 600 -28.03 4.58 8.60
C VAL A 600 -29.13 4.55 9.66
N ASN A 601 -29.58 3.36 10.07
CA ASN A 601 -30.60 3.26 11.12
C ASN A 601 -30.14 3.82 12.46
N TYR A 602 -28.89 3.54 12.85
CA TYR A 602 -28.28 4.15 14.04
C TYR A 602 -28.28 5.68 13.96
N LEU A 603 -27.82 6.24 12.84
CA LEU A 603 -27.78 7.69 12.63
C LEU A 603 -29.17 8.33 12.69
N SER A 604 -30.20 7.66 12.18
CA SER A 604 -31.60 8.16 12.20
C SER A 604 -32.16 8.29 13.63
N THR A 605 -31.53 7.66 14.62
CA THR A 605 -31.87 7.85 16.04
C THR A 605 -31.30 9.13 16.65
N LEU A 606 -30.34 9.76 15.97
CA LEU A 606 -29.68 10.98 16.47
C LEU A 606 -30.52 12.21 16.10
N PRO A 607 -30.91 13.06 17.08
CA PRO A 607 -31.88 14.13 16.82
C PRO A 607 -31.37 15.24 15.90
N TYR A 608 -30.07 15.33 15.69
CA TYR A 608 -29.40 16.31 14.84
C TYR A 608 -29.05 15.79 13.45
N VAL A 609 -29.41 14.55 13.13
CA VAL A 609 -29.20 13.97 11.81
C VAL A 609 -30.42 14.16 10.92
N ASP A 610 -30.21 14.57 9.67
CA ASP A 610 -31.23 14.60 8.64
C ASP A 610 -31.18 13.32 7.82
N SER A 611 -32.10 12.40 8.09
CA SER A 611 -32.20 11.10 7.41
C SER A 611 -32.58 11.17 5.94
N GLU A 612 -33.14 12.32 5.48
CA GLU A 612 -33.49 12.54 4.08
C GLU A 612 -32.30 13.06 3.24
N ARG A 613 -31.19 13.44 3.91
CA ARG A 613 -30.00 14.01 3.27
C ARG A 613 -28.76 13.21 3.60
N ILE A 614 -28.76 11.92 3.23
CA ILE A 614 -27.63 11.01 3.42
C ILE A 614 -26.98 10.73 2.08
N GLY A 615 -25.66 10.87 2.00
CA GLY A 615 -24.83 10.51 0.87
C GLY A 615 -23.82 9.43 1.19
N ILE A 616 -23.30 8.77 0.14
CA ILE A 616 -22.29 7.71 0.27
C ILE A 616 -21.21 7.86 -0.81
N TRP A 617 -19.94 7.64 -0.47
CA TRP A 617 -18.89 7.58 -1.47
C TRP A 617 -17.74 6.66 -1.08
N GLY A 618 -17.11 6.11 -2.11
CA GLY A 618 -15.89 5.34 -1.96
C GLY A 618 -15.24 5.05 -3.30
N SER A 619 -14.05 4.46 -3.26
CA SER A 619 -13.29 4.08 -4.45
C SER A 619 -12.87 2.62 -4.36
N SER A 620 -12.67 1.95 -5.53
CA SER A 620 -12.33 0.53 -5.59
C SER A 620 -13.42 -0.32 -4.91
N TYR A 621 -13.11 -1.12 -3.91
CA TYR A 621 -14.11 -1.80 -3.07
C TYR A 621 -15.12 -0.81 -2.45
N GLY A 622 -14.69 0.39 -2.05
CA GLY A 622 -15.62 1.43 -1.58
C GLY A 622 -16.58 1.93 -2.68
N GLY A 623 -16.13 1.97 -3.92
CA GLY A 623 -16.98 2.22 -5.07
C GLY A 623 -17.99 1.09 -5.30
N THR A 624 -17.57 -0.15 -5.10
CA THR A 624 -18.43 -1.35 -5.10
C THR A 624 -19.53 -1.22 -4.04
N LEU A 625 -19.13 -0.94 -2.78
CA LEU A 625 -20.09 -0.68 -1.68
C LEU A 625 -21.10 0.42 -2.04
N THR A 626 -20.63 1.51 -2.65
CA THR A 626 -21.52 2.62 -3.08
C THR A 626 -22.53 2.16 -4.13
N ILE A 627 -22.08 1.50 -5.20
CA ILE A 627 -22.98 1.01 -6.28
C ILE A 627 -24.00 0.02 -5.74
N TYR A 628 -23.56 -1.00 -4.99
CA TYR A 628 -24.49 -2.00 -4.45
C TYR A 628 -25.45 -1.40 -3.40
N SER A 629 -25.02 -0.40 -2.61
CA SER A 629 -25.90 0.31 -1.69
C SER A 629 -27.05 0.99 -2.44
N LEU A 630 -26.77 1.78 -3.48
CA LEU A 630 -27.79 2.48 -4.26
C LEU A 630 -28.71 1.51 -5.02
N PHE A 631 -28.20 0.38 -5.49
CA PHE A 631 -28.97 -0.57 -6.27
C PHE A 631 -29.77 -1.58 -5.44
N LYS A 632 -29.29 -1.95 -4.27
CA LYS A 632 -29.98 -2.92 -3.40
C LYS A 632 -30.82 -2.28 -2.31
N LYS A 633 -30.55 -1.03 -1.97
CA LYS A 633 -31.23 -0.25 -0.94
C LYS A 633 -31.70 1.10 -1.51
N PRO A 634 -32.54 1.09 -2.59
CA PRO A 634 -33.00 2.33 -3.20
C PRO A 634 -33.71 3.22 -2.19
N GLY A 635 -33.44 4.53 -2.25
CA GLY A 635 -33.99 5.53 -1.33
C GLY A 635 -33.32 5.58 0.05
N LEU A 636 -32.35 4.68 0.35
CA LEU A 636 -31.59 4.75 1.62
C LEU A 636 -30.60 5.92 1.60
N TYR A 637 -30.09 6.26 0.43
CA TYR A 637 -29.18 7.37 0.21
C TYR A 637 -29.76 8.33 -0.82
N LYS A 638 -29.58 9.63 -0.64
CA LYS A 638 -30.01 10.63 -1.61
C LYS A 638 -29.07 10.78 -2.78
N ALA A 639 -27.76 10.57 -2.54
CA ALA A 639 -26.72 10.71 -3.54
C ALA A 639 -25.53 9.79 -3.26
N GLY A 640 -24.91 9.29 -4.32
CA GLY A 640 -23.69 8.46 -4.21
C GLY A 640 -22.63 8.84 -5.22
N VAL A 641 -21.35 8.70 -4.82
CA VAL A 641 -20.18 8.88 -5.70
C VAL A 641 -19.34 7.60 -5.68
N ALA A 642 -19.39 6.86 -6.78
CA ALA A 642 -18.70 5.59 -6.94
C ALA A 642 -17.45 5.73 -7.79
N GLY A 643 -16.29 5.55 -7.21
CA GLY A 643 -15.01 5.63 -7.88
C GLY A 643 -14.41 4.28 -8.22
N ALA A 644 -13.95 4.07 -9.47
CA ALA A 644 -13.22 2.87 -9.88
C ALA A 644 -13.82 1.58 -9.31
N ALA A 645 -15.16 1.44 -9.38
CA ALA A 645 -15.92 0.40 -8.70
C ALA A 645 -15.73 -0.97 -9.35
N ALA A 646 -15.38 -1.97 -8.57
CA ALA A 646 -15.29 -3.37 -8.99
C ALA A 646 -16.67 -4.02 -8.89
N VAL A 647 -17.51 -3.87 -9.94
CA VAL A 647 -18.94 -4.21 -9.91
C VAL A 647 -19.28 -5.54 -10.57
N ASP A 648 -18.31 -6.20 -11.17
CA ASP A 648 -18.50 -7.50 -11.81
C ASP A 648 -17.32 -8.41 -11.42
N PRO A 649 -17.55 -9.50 -10.68
CA PRO A 649 -16.52 -10.43 -10.26
C PRO A 649 -15.71 -11.03 -11.42
N TYR A 650 -16.27 -11.14 -12.63
CA TYR A 650 -15.55 -11.62 -13.81
C TYR A 650 -14.39 -10.73 -14.24
N PHE A 651 -14.37 -9.45 -13.83
CA PHE A 651 -13.30 -8.52 -14.19
C PHE A 651 -12.27 -8.29 -13.08
N PHE A 652 -12.37 -9.01 -11.97
CA PHE A 652 -11.35 -9.00 -10.92
C PHE A 652 -10.02 -9.56 -11.46
N GLY A 653 -8.92 -9.38 -10.73
CA GLY A 653 -7.62 -9.93 -11.11
C GLY A 653 -7.48 -11.41 -10.74
N THR A 654 -6.48 -12.08 -11.32
CA THR A 654 -6.18 -13.49 -10.99
C THR A 654 -5.90 -13.73 -9.51
N ASP A 655 -5.29 -12.76 -8.80
CA ASP A 655 -5.00 -12.89 -7.38
C ASP A 655 -6.22 -12.64 -6.48
N ASP A 656 -7.30 -12.03 -7.01
CA ASP A 656 -8.53 -11.82 -6.25
C ASP A 656 -9.30 -13.12 -5.98
N VAL A 657 -8.86 -14.26 -6.56
CA VAL A 657 -9.39 -15.58 -6.22
C VAL A 657 -9.26 -15.93 -4.73
N ALA A 658 -8.41 -15.21 -4.00
CA ALA A 658 -8.35 -15.30 -2.54
C ALA A 658 -9.64 -14.83 -1.84
N ILE A 659 -10.47 -14.03 -2.50
CA ILE A 659 -11.73 -13.47 -1.96
C ILE A 659 -12.96 -13.81 -2.78
N VAL A 660 -12.86 -13.88 -4.11
CA VAL A 660 -14.01 -14.22 -4.98
C VAL A 660 -14.04 -15.67 -5.40
N ARG A 661 -12.97 -16.43 -5.16
CA ARG A 661 -12.76 -17.79 -5.64
C ARG A 661 -12.69 -17.84 -7.18
N ARG A 662 -12.88 -19.01 -7.79
CA ARG A 662 -12.87 -19.21 -9.24
C ARG A 662 -14.25 -19.53 -9.75
N PRO A 663 -14.65 -19.07 -10.96
CA PRO A 663 -15.96 -19.41 -11.53
C PRO A 663 -16.13 -20.93 -11.73
N GLN A 664 -15.04 -21.71 -11.86
CA GLN A 664 -15.08 -23.15 -11.99
C GLN A 664 -15.47 -23.86 -10.68
N SER A 665 -15.14 -23.29 -9.53
CA SER A 665 -15.42 -23.86 -8.20
C SER A 665 -16.60 -23.20 -7.47
N HIS A 666 -16.86 -21.92 -7.74
CA HIS A 666 -17.88 -21.10 -7.07
C HIS A 666 -18.67 -20.27 -8.10
N PRO A 667 -19.38 -20.89 -9.04
CA PRO A 667 -20.07 -20.18 -10.13
C PRO A 667 -21.13 -19.18 -9.59
N GLU A 668 -21.72 -19.45 -8.43
CA GLU A 668 -22.72 -18.58 -7.79
C GLU A 668 -22.16 -17.19 -7.41
N ALA A 669 -20.89 -17.10 -7.06
CA ALA A 669 -20.23 -15.82 -6.74
C ALA A 669 -20.18 -14.90 -7.97
N PHE A 670 -20.13 -15.47 -9.18
CA PHE A 670 -20.01 -14.75 -10.43
C PHE A 670 -21.38 -14.40 -11.07
N THR A 671 -22.47 -14.82 -10.48
CA THR A 671 -23.83 -14.42 -10.90
C THR A 671 -24.33 -13.16 -10.19
N ARG A 672 -23.52 -12.54 -9.33
CA ARG A 672 -23.92 -11.42 -8.46
C ARG A 672 -23.39 -10.05 -8.93
N GLY A 673 -23.05 -9.87 -10.19
CA GLY A 673 -22.61 -8.58 -10.73
C GLY A 673 -23.67 -7.48 -10.54
N ALA A 674 -23.20 -6.24 -10.26
CA ALA A 674 -24.11 -5.13 -9.91
C ALA A 674 -25.09 -4.76 -11.02
N ALA A 675 -24.74 -5.01 -12.28
CA ALA A 675 -25.60 -4.71 -13.43
C ALA A 675 -27.01 -5.32 -13.32
N GLN A 676 -27.16 -6.51 -12.71
CA GLN A 676 -28.47 -7.14 -12.51
C GLN A 676 -29.42 -6.34 -11.59
N TYR A 677 -28.88 -5.47 -10.75
CA TYR A 677 -29.64 -4.62 -9.83
C TYR A 677 -29.80 -3.18 -10.33
N ALA A 678 -29.21 -2.84 -11.48
CA ALA A 678 -29.15 -1.47 -12.01
C ALA A 678 -30.54 -0.85 -12.23
N GLY A 679 -31.56 -1.71 -12.50
CA GLY A 679 -32.97 -1.28 -12.63
C GLY A 679 -33.56 -0.65 -11.37
N ASN A 680 -32.97 -0.89 -10.21
CA ASN A 680 -33.46 -0.35 -8.94
C ASN A 680 -32.90 1.04 -8.60
N LEU A 681 -31.99 1.59 -9.41
CA LEU A 681 -31.41 2.92 -9.13
C LEU A 681 -32.50 3.98 -9.11
N GLU A 682 -32.70 4.64 -7.98
CA GLU A 682 -33.62 5.77 -7.75
C GLU A 682 -32.92 7.03 -7.32
N ASP A 683 -31.69 6.88 -6.82
CA ASP A 683 -30.86 7.89 -6.19
C ASP A 683 -29.89 8.55 -7.18
N HIS A 684 -29.34 9.72 -6.83
CA HIS A 684 -28.40 10.44 -7.70
C HIS A 684 -27.01 9.79 -7.66
N LEU A 685 -26.58 9.24 -8.78
CA LEU A 685 -25.32 8.53 -8.92
C LEU A 685 -24.31 9.33 -9.76
N LEU A 686 -23.11 9.56 -9.22
CA LEU A 686 -21.93 9.99 -9.97
C LEU A 686 -20.91 8.85 -10.02
N ILE A 687 -20.52 8.42 -11.21
CA ILE A 687 -19.45 7.45 -11.43
C ILE A 687 -18.15 8.20 -11.76
N ILE A 688 -17.06 7.84 -11.11
CA ILE A 688 -15.71 8.39 -11.36
C ILE A 688 -14.77 7.26 -11.73
N HIS A 689 -14.02 7.36 -12.85
CA HIS A 689 -13.06 6.32 -13.22
C HIS A 689 -11.85 6.85 -14.02
N GLY A 690 -10.66 6.28 -13.77
CA GLY A 690 -9.48 6.46 -14.60
C GLY A 690 -9.53 5.53 -15.82
N MET A 691 -9.32 6.07 -17.03
CA MET A 691 -9.40 5.24 -18.24
C MET A 691 -8.19 4.32 -18.43
N GLN A 692 -7.10 4.52 -17.67
CA GLN A 692 -5.90 3.67 -17.65
C GLN A 692 -5.84 2.82 -16.38
N ASP A 693 -6.97 2.55 -15.76
CA ASP A 693 -7.07 1.71 -14.57
C ASP A 693 -6.86 0.23 -14.93
N ASP A 694 -5.71 -0.29 -14.55
CA ASP A 694 -5.30 -1.68 -14.79
C ASP A 694 -5.68 -2.61 -13.63
N VAL A 695 -6.01 -2.07 -12.46
CA VAL A 695 -6.48 -2.82 -11.29
C VAL A 695 -7.97 -3.15 -11.43
N VAL A 696 -8.80 -2.13 -11.56
CA VAL A 696 -10.22 -2.27 -11.90
C VAL A 696 -10.41 -1.72 -13.32
N PRO A 697 -10.47 -2.59 -14.34
CA PRO A 697 -10.49 -2.13 -15.72
C PRO A 697 -11.67 -1.18 -16.00
N PHE A 698 -11.42 -0.06 -16.68
CA PHE A 698 -12.44 0.91 -17.09
C PHE A 698 -13.63 0.25 -17.80
N LYS A 699 -13.40 -0.89 -18.42
CA LYS A 699 -14.44 -1.74 -19.03
C LYS A 699 -15.59 -2.05 -18.06
N THR A 700 -15.33 -2.20 -16.75
CA THR A 700 -16.39 -2.50 -15.76
C THR A 700 -17.44 -1.37 -15.70
N THR A 701 -16.95 -0.12 -15.73
CA THR A 701 -17.82 1.06 -15.77
C THR A 701 -18.55 1.19 -17.12
N VAL A 702 -17.89 0.88 -18.23
CA VAL A 702 -18.53 0.93 -19.56
C VAL A 702 -19.70 -0.05 -19.63
N VAL A 703 -19.53 -1.28 -19.16
CA VAL A 703 -20.58 -2.30 -19.13
C VAL A 703 -21.74 -1.89 -18.20
N LEU A 704 -21.42 -1.33 -17.03
CA LEU A 704 -22.45 -0.84 -16.11
C LEU A 704 -23.21 0.36 -16.69
N ALA A 705 -22.53 1.30 -17.33
CA ALA A 705 -23.15 2.47 -17.95
C ALA A 705 -24.08 2.09 -19.10
N GLU A 706 -23.68 1.13 -19.94
CA GLU A 706 -24.54 0.58 -21.00
C GLU A 706 -25.82 0.01 -20.41
N GLU A 707 -25.75 -0.76 -19.32
CA GLU A 707 -26.95 -1.33 -18.70
C GLU A 707 -27.86 -0.25 -18.09
N LEU A 708 -27.29 0.75 -17.40
CA LEU A 708 -28.05 1.89 -16.87
C LEU A 708 -28.79 2.65 -17.98
N MET A 709 -28.10 2.93 -19.10
CA MET A 709 -28.68 3.59 -20.27
C MET A 709 -29.83 2.76 -20.90
N ARG A 710 -29.62 1.44 -21.05
CA ARG A 710 -30.61 0.50 -21.57
C ARG A 710 -31.90 0.48 -20.73
N LEU A 711 -31.75 0.66 -19.42
CA LEU A 711 -32.81 0.71 -18.42
C LEU A 711 -33.44 2.12 -18.26
N GLY A 712 -32.92 3.12 -18.99
CA GLY A 712 -33.37 4.51 -18.89
C GLY A 712 -33.05 5.18 -17.54
N LYS A 713 -32.02 4.73 -16.86
CA LYS A 713 -31.59 5.30 -15.58
C LYS A 713 -30.67 6.50 -15.78
N ASP A 714 -30.89 7.56 -14.99
CA ASP A 714 -30.07 8.77 -15.02
C ASP A 714 -28.88 8.65 -14.10
N PHE A 715 -27.70 9.08 -14.58
CA PHE A 715 -26.46 9.11 -13.80
C PHE A 715 -25.46 10.12 -14.38
N ASP A 716 -24.63 10.69 -13.52
CA ASP A 716 -23.51 11.53 -13.91
C ASP A 716 -22.22 10.69 -14.07
N PHE A 717 -21.32 11.14 -14.95
CA PHE A 717 -20.05 10.47 -15.17
C PHE A 717 -18.88 11.45 -15.26
N ALA A 718 -17.81 11.17 -14.54
CA ALA A 718 -16.55 11.91 -14.61
C ALA A 718 -15.38 10.94 -14.77
N PHE A 719 -14.61 11.10 -15.83
CA PHE A 719 -13.46 10.23 -16.12
C PHE A 719 -12.16 11.03 -16.20
N ALA A 720 -11.05 10.33 -15.91
CA ALA A 720 -9.69 10.87 -16.02
C ALA A 720 -8.93 10.08 -17.09
N PRO A 721 -8.70 10.64 -18.30
CA PRO A 721 -8.22 9.88 -19.46
C PRO A 721 -6.86 9.20 -19.28
N GLY A 722 -5.92 9.80 -18.54
CA GLY A 722 -4.60 9.23 -18.28
C GLY A 722 -4.41 8.71 -16.87
N ALA A 723 -5.45 8.69 -16.02
CA ALA A 723 -5.31 8.18 -14.66
C ALA A 723 -5.42 6.66 -14.60
N THR A 724 -4.57 6.06 -13.78
CA THR A 724 -4.65 4.67 -13.34
C THR A 724 -5.60 4.55 -12.15
N HIS A 725 -5.46 3.53 -11.30
CA HIS A 725 -6.36 3.25 -10.16
C HIS A 725 -6.39 4.33 -9.06
N GLY A 726 -5.59 5.38 -9.13
CA GLY A 726 -5.54 6.45 -8.11
C GLY A 726 -6.13 7.77 -8.59
N TRP A 727 -6.81 8.50 -7.68
CA TRP A 727 -7.42 9.82 -7.97
C TRP A 727 -6.55 11.01 -7.59
N THR A 728 -5.56 10.80 -6.75
CA THR A 728 -4.81 11.88 -6.13
C THR A 728 -3.63 12.37 -6.97
N ARG A 729 -3.30 11.67 -8.04
CA ARG A 729 -2.18 12.00 -8.93
C ARG A 729 -2.51 11.68 -10.39
N PRO A 730 -2.04 12.54 -11.32
CA PRO A 730 -1.49 13.88 -11.11
C PRO A 730 -2.50 14.88 -10.54
N THR A 731 -2.00 15.99 -9.97
CA THR A 731 -2.78 16.97 -9.19
C THR A 731 -4.02 17.54 -9.92
N HIS A 732 -3.97 17.71 -11.24
CA HIS A 732 -5.11 18.23 -12.00
C HIS A 732 -6.30 17.25 -11.99
N TYR A 733 -6.05 15.92 -12.00
CA TYR A 733 -7.12 14.93 -11.85
C TYR A 733 -7.70 14.98 -10.43
N ALA A 734 -6.85 15.02 -9.41
CA ALA A 734 -7.31 15.15 -8.03
C ALA A 734 -8.21 16.39 -7.86
N ARG A 735 -7.79 17.54 -8.37
CA ARG A 735 -8.58 18.78 -8.33
C ARG A 735 -9.94 18.61 -9.00
N TYR A 736 -9.97 18.06 -10.20
CA TYR A 736 -11.19 17.88 -10.97
C TYR A 736 -12.15 16.87 -10.31
N LEU A 737 -11.64 15.70 -9.94
CA LEU A 737 -12.47 14.61 -9.42
C LEU A 737 -13.02 14.91 -8.01
N PHE A 738 -12.20 15.48 -7.11
CA PHE A 738 -12.69 15.93 -5.80
C PHE A 738 -13.66 17.11 -5.96
N GLY A 739 -13.45 17.99 -6.94
CA GLY A 739 -14.39 19.04 -7.28
C GLY A 739 -15.76 18.51 -7.70
N LYS A 740 -15.77 17.47 -8.53
CA LYS A 740 -17.00 16.79 -8.93
C LYS A 740 -17.71 16.11 -7.74
N LEU A 741 -16.95 15.44 -6.86
CA LEU A 741 -17.49 14.81 -5.67
C LEU A 741 -18.19 15.82 -4.76
N VAL A 742 -17.51 16.93 -4.43
CA VAL A 742 -18.09 17.97 -3.56
C VAL A 742 -19.30 18.61 -4.21
N ALA A 743 -19.23 18.98 -5.50
CA ALA A 743 -20.33 19.62 -6.21
C ALA A 743 -21.58 18.70 -6.32
N HIS A 744 -21.37 17.37 -6.44
CA HIS A 744 -22.46 16.41 -6.47
C HIS A 744 -23.20 16.38 -5.11
N PHE A 745 -22.47 16.27 -4.01
CA PHE A 745 -23.12 16.31 -2.69
C PHE A 745 -23.75 17.65 -2.38
N ASP A 746 -23.08 18.77 -2.69
CA ASP A 746 -23.65 20.11 -2.46
C ASP A 746 -24.98 20.28 -3.22
N ARG A 747 -25.06 19.75 -4.44
CA ARG A 747 -26.29 19.86 -5.26
C ARG A 747 -27.45 19.06 -4.69
N TYR A 748 -27.22 17.87 -4.17
CA TYR A 748 -28.30 16.95 -3.80
C TYR A 748 -28.54 16.84 -2.29
N LEU A 749 -27.55 17.17 -1.46
CA LEU A 749 -27.68 17.12 0.00
C LEU A 749 -27.81 18.51 0.65
N GLU A 750 -27.48 19.57 -0.06
CA GLU A 750 -27.55 20.96 0.44
C GLU A 750 -26.78 21.12 1.76
N PRO A 751 -25.51 21.59 1.74
CA PRO A 751 -24.64 21.61 2.90
C PRO A 751 -25.17 22.47 4.04
N GLY A 752 -24.89 22.07 5.28
CA GLY A 752 -25.27 22.79 6.48
C GLY A 752 -26.64 22.42 7.08
N PRO A 753 -26.98 23.01 8.23
CA PRO A 753 -28.16 22.65 8.98
C PRO A 753 -29.45 23.26 8.41
N GLN A 754 -30.51 22.50 8.41
CA GLN A 754 -31.86 22.94 8.08
C GLN A 754 -32.79 22.87 9.30
#